data_1d6c28d61f465974dd8c2ab821618111
#
_entry.id   1d6c28d61f465974dd8c2ab821618111
#
_cell.length_a   1.000
_cell.length_b   1.000
_cell.length_c   1.000
_cell.angle_alpha   90.00
_cell.angle_beta   90.00
_cell.angle_gamma   90.00
#
_symmetry.space_group_name_H-M   'P 1'
#
loop_
_entity.id
_entity.type
_entity.pdbx_description
1 polymer ?
#
loop_
_entity_poly.entity_id
_entity_poly.type
_entity_poly.pdbx_seq_one_letter_code
_entity_poly.pdbx_strand_id
1 'polypeptide(L)'
;MISKYIFGAPVVTGAVLESIPCSEEMPEFGNVVSMTPFCWKYNMKGDTRIFGLGESVRGMNKRGYLYESWCSDVPRQDEGTKSMYGAHNFFIVKEGMGRETFGIFFDTGSRVSFDFGFTDYSDIYVNCKDTGVVVYVITAEQNHSDESVLMNITRQFRKIIGQSYIPPLWGFGYQQSRWGYKTEADVREIVNKHKENNLPLEAVCLDIDYMEDYKDFSIDKKKFPDMKSFAEELKSEGVRFIPIIDAGVKLLDGYEVYDEGKANNYFCKKEDGKTDYVAGVWPGRSCFPDFLRADVRQWFGSKYKNLTDLGIEGFWNDMNEPAMFYSDESLAAAFEKIETFKGKNLDIQTFFQFADVSGSTFNRLDDYQRFYNKVEDADEAGEQPVRHDKVHNLFGGKMTQAAGEGLRKLMPEKRCLLYSRASCIGSHRYGGIWTGDNNARWNHMETEIKMLPGLNMCGFLYSGADIGGFAEQTTEDLMLRWISLGIFTPLMRNHSAWDAREKELYRFSDMATATFRNILNLRYSLLPYIYSEYVKAAVTGGMFIRPVFFDFENDERALETQDQLFVGEGIMIAPVYKQNENGRMVYFPEPMIQVTWKNGKTETKKISKGDHYISQPLNSVVFFVRKGKAVPLFEPVMNTSQMKNDKYTLLGKGKSYDLYEDDGFTSDIHLEGRIRTLK
;
A
#
# COMPACT_ATOMS: atom_id res chain seq x y z
N MET A 1 -9.18 19.42 -17.43
CA MET A 1 -8.02 20.30 -17.83
C MET A 1 -6.96 20.20 -16.72
N ILE A 2 -5.65 20.25 -17.07
CA ILE A 2 -4.56 20.16 -16.09
C ILE A 2 -3.65 21.37 -16.26
N SER A 3 -3.38 22.08 -15.18
CA SER A 3 -2.47 23.22 -15.11
C SER A 3 -1.29 22.90 -14.18
N LYS A 4 -0.08 23.31 -14.57
CA LYS A 4 1.17 23.08 -13.84
C LYS A 4 1.79 24.41 -13.41
N TYR A 5 2.25 24.48 -12.17
CA TYR A 5 2.92 25.64 -11.58
C TYR A 5 4.21 25.20 -10.90
N ILE A 6 5.28 25.97 -11.05
CA ILE A 6 6.57 25.71 -10.46
C ILE A 6 6.91 26.83 -9.48
N PHE A 7 7.22 26.47 -8.23
CA PHE A 7 7.62 27.38 -7.19
C PHE A 7 9.01 27.01 -6.65
N GLY A 8 9.92 27.97 -6.60
CA GLY A 8 11.30 27.74 -6.16
C GLY A 8 12.10 26.83 -7.11
N ALA A 9 12.98 26.01 -6.54
CA ALA A 9 13.80 25.05 -7.26
C ALA A 9 13.46 23.62 -6.83
N PRO A 10 12.38 23.01 -7.36
CA PRO A 10 11.97 21.68 -6.97
C PRO A 10 12.93 20.60 -7.48
N VAL A 11 13.13 19.56 -6.67
CA VAL A 11 13.79 18.34 -7.11
C VAL A 11 12.85 17.56 -8.03
N VAL A 12 13.40 16.98 -9.10
CA VAL A 12 12.64 16.11 -10.01
C VAL A 12 12.30 14.80 -9.31
N THR A 13 11.00 14.59 -9.02
CA THR A 13 10.52 13.37 -8.33
C THR A 13 10.36 12.18 -9.27
N GLY A 14 10.00 12.46 -10.53
CA GLY A 14 9.58 11.47 -11.52
C GLY A 14 8.15 10.96 -11.30
N ALA A 15 7.33 11.66 -10.53
CA ALA A 15 5.92 11.29 -10.29
C ALA A 15 5.07 11.43 -11.55
N VAL A 16 5.18 12.56 -12.25
CA VAL A 16 4.43 12.87 -13.48
C VAL A 16 5.25 12.51 -14.71
N LEU A 17 4.64 11.78 -15.64
CA LEU A 17 5.28 11.32 -16.89
C LEU A 17 4.95 12.22 -18.08
N GLU A 18 3.76 12.84 -18.09
CA GLU A 18 3.34 13.69 -19.19
C GLU A 18 4.02 15.08 -19.12
N SER A 19 4.45 15.59 -20.28
CA SER A 19 4.96 16.95 -20.38
C SER A 19 3.78 17.93 -20.40
N ILE A 20 3.59 18.63 -19.27
CA ILE A 20 2.53 19.64 -19.10
C ILE A 20 3.20 21.02 -19.12
N PRO A 21 2.77 21.94 -20.02
CA PRO A 21 3.28 23.30 -20.04
C PRO A 21 3.07 24.01 -18.70
N CYS A 22 4.03 24.84 -18.31
CA CYS A 22 3.89 25.66 -17.12
C CYS A 22 2.88 26.80 -17.38
N SER A 23 1.97 27.01 -16.43
CA SER A 23 1.02 28.11 -16.43
C SER A 23 1.63 29.37 -15.76
N GLU A 24 1.36 30.55 -16.29
CA GLU A 24 1.93 31.80 -15.76
C GLU A 24 1.20 32.30 -14.53
N GLU A 25 -0.12 32.14 -14.48
CA GLU A 25 -0.94 32.59 -13.35
C GLU A 25 -1.62 31.41 -12.68
N MET A 26 -1.60 31.41 -11.34
CA MET A 26 -2.31 30.40 -10.56
C MET A 26 -3.82 30.60 -10.71
N PRO A 27 -4.60 29.56 -11.01
CA PRO A 27 -6.04 29.71 -11.24
C PRO A 27 -6.77 30.10 -9.95
N GLU A 28 -8.07 30.36 -10.06
CA GLU A 28 -8.98 30.71 -8.95
C GLU A 28 -9.07 29.67 -7.80
N PHE A 29 -8.24 28.63 -7.84
CA PHE A 29 -8.18 27.52 -6.88
C PHE A 29 -7.11 27.74 -5.79
N GLY A 30 -7.23 28.83 -5.03
CA GLY A 30 -6.36 29.19 -3.92
C GLY A 30 -5.19 30.11 -4.31
N ASN A 31 -4.43 30.49 -3.29
CA ASN A 31 -3.35 31.47 -3.41
C ASN A 31 -2.09 30.99 -2.68
N VAL A 32 -0.92 31.30 -3.23
CA VAL A 32 0.35 31.17 -2.52
C VAL A 32 0.50 32.37 -1.58
N VAL A 33 0.55 32.09 -0.27
CA VAL A 33 0.63 33.14 0.79
C VAL A 33 2.04 33.33 1.32
N SER A 34 2.93 32.37 1.10
CA SER A 34 4.36 32.42 1.40
C SER A 34 5.17 31.54 0.46
N MET A 35 6.40 31.99 0.14
CA MET A 35 7.35 31.22 -0.68
C MET A 35 8.46 30.58 0.15
N THR A 36 8.68 31.01 1.39
CA THR A 36 9.76 30.53 2.25
C THR A 36 9.30 30.52 3.73
N PRO A 37 8.89 29.37 4.27
CA PRO A 37 8.56 28.13 3.54
C PRO A 37 7.35 28.31 2.61
N PHE A 38 7.24 27.46 1.59
CA PHE A 38 6.10 27.48 0.69
C PHE A 38 4.79 27.20 1.44
N CYS A 39 3.80 28.07 1.26
CA CYS A 39 2.46 27.91 1.83
C CYS A 39 1.39 28.28 0.79
N TRP A 40 0.51 27.34 0.51
CA TRP A 40 -0.69 27.54 -0.29
C TRP A 40 -1.92 27.55 0.61
N LYS A 41 -2.88 28.46 0.30
CA LYS A 41 -4.12 28.63 1.06
C LYS A 41 -5.33 28.54 0.14
N TYR A 42 -6.41 27.90 0.60
CA TYR A 42 -7.72 27.86 -0.04
C TYR A 42 -8.84 28.10 0.96
N ASN A 43 -9.82 28.92 0.62
CA ASN A 43 -10.97 29.22 1.48
C ASN A 43 -12.14 28.27 1.18
N MET A 44 -12.51 27.44 2.15
CA MET A 44 -13.61 26.47 2.09
C MET A 44 -14.95 27.10 2.41
N LYS A 45 -16.03 26.51 1.90
CA LYS A 45 -17.41 26.72 2.38
C LYS A 45 -17.83 25.64 3.37
N GLY A 46 -19.02 25.80 3.94
CA GLY A 46 -19.56 24.86 4.94
C GLY A 46 -19.76 23.42 4.40
N ASP A 47 -20.06 23.30 3.11
CA ASP A 47 -20.34 22.04 2.41
C ASP A 47 -19.13 21.44 1.65
N THR A 48 -17.96 22.10 1.70
CA THR A 48 -16.71 21.59 1.10
C THR A 48 -16.32 20.27 1.75
N ARG A 49 -15.97 19.26 0.95
CA ARG A 49 -15.42 17.97 1.37
C ARG A 49 -14.06 17.75 0.71
N ILE A 50 -13.18 17.01 1.37
CA ILE A 50 -11.80 16.77 0.91
C ILE A 50 -11.54 15.29 0.88
N PHE A 51 -11.15 14.73 -0.28
CA PHE A 51 -10.88 13.31 -0.47
C PHE A 51 -9.48 13.10 -1.03
N GLY A 52 -8.72 12.14 -0.50
CA GLY A 52 -7.38 11.82 -1.02
C GLY A 52 -6.35 11.55 0.07
N LEU A 53 -5.10 12.00 -0.17
CA LEU A 53 -3.91 11.75 0.64
C LEU A 53 -3.53 10.26 0.77
N GLY A 54 -4.02 9.40 -0.13
CA GLY A 54 -3.60 7.99 -0.22
C GLY A 54 -3.63 7.26 1.11
N GLU A 55 -2.46 6.90 1.61
CA GLU A 55 -2.27 6.23 2.89
C GLU A 55 -2.35 7.23 4.04
N SER A 56 -3.55 7.39 4.58
CA SER A 56 -3.81 8.31 5.69
C SER A 56 -4.96 7.82 6.55
N VAL A 57 -4.82 7.93 7.87
CA VAL A 57 -5.83 7.52 8.87
C VAL A 57 -7.10 8.37 8.81
N ARG A 58 -8.06 8.06 9.69
CA ARG A 58 -9.34 8.76 9.86
C ARG A 58 -10.33 8.50 8.71
N GLY A 59 -11.32 9.39 8.56
CA GLY A 59 -12.38 9.27 7.56
C GLY A 59 -11.90 9.44 6.11
N MET A 60 -12.74 9.07 5.16
CA MET A 60 -12.50 9.36 3.73
C MET A 60 -12.57 10.86 3.46
N ASN A 61 -13.50 11.59 4.10
CA ASN A 61 -13.48 13.05 4.13
C ASN A 61 -12.43 13.51 5.14
N LYS A 62 -11.42 14.21 4.65
CA LYS A 62 -10.23 14.64 5.42
C LYS A 62 -10.41 15.98 6.12
N ARG A 63 -11.54 16.68 5.92
CA ARG A 63 -11.80 17.99 6.53
C ARG A 63 -11.82 17.91 8.05
N GLY A 64 -11.32 18.98 8.71
CA GLY A 64 -11.27 19.15 10.17
C GLY A 64 -10.03 18.57 10.83
N TYR A 65 -9.03 18.13 10.06
CA TYR A 65 -7.83 17.47 10.60
C TYR A 65 -6.53 18.03 10.02
N LEU A 66 -5.45 17.73 10.73
CA LEU A 66 -4.07 18.00 10.32
C LEU A 66 -3.39 16.69 9.92
N TYR A 67 -2.81 16.67 8.71
CA TYR A 67 -2.04 15.54 8.17
C TYR A 67 -0.62 15.98 7.83
N GLU A 68 0.29 15.03 7.80
CA GLU A 68 1.64 15.21 7.32
C GLU A 68 1.99 14.15 6.27
N SER A 69 2.70 14.54 5.26
CA SER A 69 3.33 13.65 4.29
C SER A 69 4.81 13.55 4.62
N TRP A 70 5.18 12.45 5.25
CA TRP A 70 6.52 12.13 5.68
C TRP A 70 6.59 10.61 5.90
N CYS A 71 7.19 9.87 4.98
CA CYS A 71 7.28 8.41 5.12
C CYS A 71 7.84 8.04 6.50
N SER A 72 7.03 7.39 7.32
CA SER A 72 7.35 7.14 8.72
C SER A 72 7.08 5.69 9.07
N ASP A 73 8.00 5.06 9.76
CA ASP A 73 7.76 3.78 10.42
C ASP A 73 6.89 4.01 11.66
N VAL A 74 5.64 3.58 11.60
CA VAL A 74 4.60 3.85 12.61
C VAL A 74 3.98 2.54 13.11
N PRO A 75 4.67 1.79 13.98
CA PRO A 75 4.19 0.48 14.46
C PRO A 75 3.00 0.56 15.42
N ARG A 76 2.53 1.74 15.78
CA ARG A 76 1.38 1.98 16.68
C ARG A 76 0.49 3.08 16.12
N GLN A 77 -0.18 2.76 15.04
CA GLN A 77 -1.12 3.66 14.38
C GLN A 77 -2.33 3.95 15.28
N ASP A 78 -2.80 5.18 15.28
CA ASP A 78 -4.07 5.58 15.88
C ASP A 78 -4.70 6.74 15.09
N GLU A 79 -5.85 7.22 15.54
CA GLU A 79 -6.50 8.36 14.89
C GLU A 79 -5.72 9.68 15.02
N GLY A 80 -4.77 9.78 15.94
CA GLY A 80 -3.86 10.91 16.11
C GLY A 80 -2.66 10.88 15.18
N THR A 81 -2.40 9.76 14.52
CA THR A 81 -1.29 9.58 13.59
C THR A 81 -1.42 10.56 12.42
N LYS A 82 -0.41 11.40 12.22
CA LYS A 82 -0.43 12.44 11.17
C LYS A 82 0.17 11.94 9.87
N SER A 83 1.17 11.08 9.95
CA SER A 83 1.92 10.53 8.84
C SER A 83 1.98 9.02 8.91
N MET A 84 1.96 8.36 7.77
CA MET A 84 2.03 6.92 7.61
C MET A 84 3.30 6.52 6.82
N TYR A 85 3.37 5.27 6.37
CA TYR A 85 4.51 4.76 5.60
C TYR A 85 4.62 5.37 4.20
N GLY A 86 3.50 5.83 3.62
CA GLY A 86 3.42 6.43 2.30
C GLY A 86 3.22 7.94 2.31
N ALA A 87 3.75 8.60 1.27
CA ALA A 87 3.66 10.05 1.03
C ALA A 87 2.89 10.33 -0.27
N HIS A 88 1.59 10.64 -0.17
CA HIS A 88 0.69 10.74 -1.32
C HIS A 88 -0.01 12.11 -1.34
N ASN A 89 0.63 13.11 -1.93
CA ASN A 89 0.26 14.53 -1.84
C ASN A 89 -0.86 14.96 -2.80
N PHE A 90 -1.74 14.03 -3.20
CA PHE A 90 -2.90 14.31 -4.07
C PHE A 90 -4.21 14.27 -3.29
N PHE A 91 -5.05 15.31 -3.49
CA PHE A 91 -6.40 15.31 -2.96
C PHE A 91 -7.36 16.08 -3.88
N ILE A 92 -8.65 15.83 -3.71
CA ILE A 92 -9.75 16.51 -4.40
C ILE A 92 -10.50 17.37 -3.39
N VAL A 93 -10.71 18.63 -3.71
CA VAL A 93 -11.61 19.55 -3.03
C VAL A 93 -12.95 19.49 -3.74
N LYS A 94 -13.91 18.77 -3.14
CA LYS A 94 -15.27 18.71 -3.64
C LYS A 94 -16.08 19.87 -3.09
N GLU A 95 -16.48 20.75 -3.97
CA GLU A 95 -17.31 21.90 -3.66
C GLU A 95 -18.79 21.59 -3.85
N GLY A 96 -19.64 22.35 -3.14
CA GLY A 96 -21.07 22.38 -3.35
C GLY A 96 -21.50 23.22 -4.56
N MET A 97 -22.80 23.49 -4.68
CA MET A 97 -23.34 24.25 -5.81
C MET A 97 -22.69 25.64 -5.95
N GLY A 98 -22.34 26.01 -7.18
CA GLY A 98 -21.82 27.30 -7.56
C GLY A 98 -20.30 27.50 -7.43
N ARG A 99 -19.55 26.43 -7.14
CA ARG A 99 -18.08 26.40 -7.20
C ARG A 99 -17.60 25.14 -7.90
N GLU A 100 -16.44 25.23 -8.54
CA GLU A 100 -15.85 24.13 -9.27
C GLU A 100 -15.11 23.17 -8.34
N THR A 101 -15.38 21.86 -8.46
CA THR A 101 -14.62 20.80 -7.81
C THR A 101 -13.31 20.59 -8.55
N PHE A 102 -12.19 20.48 -7.83
CA PHE A 102 -10.86 20.31 -8.42
C PHE A 102 -9.99 19.34 -7.63
N GLY A 103 -9.06 18.71 -8.32
CA GLY A 103 -7.96 17.96 -7.74
C GLY A 103 -6.70 18.80 -7.68
N ILE A 104 -5.85 18.57 -6.69
CA ILE A 104 -4.55 19.24 -6.56
C ILE A 104 -3.48 18.25 -6.09
N PHE A 105 -2.32 18.32 -6.71
CA PHE A 105 -1.16 17.50 -6.39
C PHE A 105 0.07 18.39 -6.13
N PHE A 106 0.68 18.24 -4.96
CA PHE A 106 1.91 18.92 -4.56
C PHE A 106 3.08 17.96 -4.76
N ASP A 107 3.78 18.08 -5.87
CA ASP A 107 4.88 17.20 -6.25
C ASP A 107 6.18 17.70 -5.63
N THR A 108 6.56 17.08 -4.51
CA THR A 108 7.79 17.34 -3.76
C THR A 108 8.18 16.09 -2.96
N GLY A 109 9.48 15.87 -2.78
CA GLY A 109 10.03 14.80 -1.94
C GLY A 109 10.19 15.18 -0.47
N SER A 110 9.93 16.44 -0.10
CA SER A 110 10.10 16.94 1.27
C SER A 110 8.84 16.75 2.11
N ARG A 111 8.95 17.07 3.40
CA ARG A 111 7.83 17.05 4.33
C ARG A 111 6.77 18.09 3.97
N VAL A 112 5.51 17.67 3.91
CA VAL A 112 4.37 18.54 3.65
C VAL A 112 3.36 18.40 4.80
N SER A 113 2.82 19.51 5.28
CA SER A 113 1.67 19.51 6.19
C SER A 113 0.41 20.00 5.47
N PHE A 114 -0.70 19.30 5.73
CA PHE A 114 -2.02 19.59 5.20
C PHE A 114 -2.94 19.91 6.36
N ASP A 115 -3.28 21.17 6.53
CA ASP A 115 -4.27 21.63 7.48
C ASP A 115 -5.60 21.82 6.74
N PHE A 116 -6.52 20.90 6.94
CA PHE A 116 -7.82 20.91 6.28
C PHE A 116 -8.93 21.48 7.16
N GLY A 117 -8.71 22.66 7.70
CA GLY A 117 -9.68 23.31 8.59
C GLY A 117 -9.52 22.89 10.06
N PHE A 118 -8.34 22.42 10.47
CA PHE A 118 -8.02 22.09 11.85
C PHE A 118 -7.71 23.36 12.66
N THR A 119 -6.84 24.23 12.13
CA THR A 119 -6.47 25.51 12.78
C THR A 119 -7.53 26.57 12.55
N ASP A 120 -8.02 26.70 11.31
CA ASP A 120 -9.13 27.56 10.92
C ASP A 120 -10.13 26.75 10.11
N TYR A 121 -11.34 26.59 10.61
CA TYR A 121 -12.38 25.75 10.00
C TYR A 121 -12.72 26.12 8.56
N SER A 122 -12.49 27.37 8.17
CA SER A 122 -12.80 27.92 6.86
C SER A 122 -11.66 27.78 5.85
N ASP A 123 -10.45 27.43 6.29
CA ASP A 123 -9.26 27.48 5.45
C ASP A 123 -8.56 26.12 5.32
N ILE A 124 -8.04 25.85 4.12
CA ILE A 124 -7.00 24.85 3.89
C ILE A 124 -5.66 25.57 3.85
N TYR A 125 -4.65 25.01 4.53
CA TYR A 125 -3.26 25.38 4.39
C TYR A 125 -2.42 24.17 4.01
N VAL A 126 -1.61 24.30 2.96
CA VAL A 126 -0.61 23.30 2.58
C VAL A 126 0.76 23.94 2.69
N ASN A 127 1.60 23.42 3.60
CA ASN A 127 2.94 23.94 3.85
C ASN A 127 3.98 22.89 3.46
N CYS A 128 4.84 23.21 2.48
CA CYS A 128 5.99 22.43 2.11
C CYS A 128 7.23 22.94 2.86
N LYS A 129 7.97 22.04 3.53
CA LYS A 129 9.17 22.45 4.30
C LYS A 129 10.35 22.85 3.42
N ASP A 130 10.40 22.38 2.18
CA ASP A 130 11.34 22.85 1.19
C ASP A 130 10.80 24.07 0.45
N THR A 131 11.69 24.82 -0.18
CA THR A 131 11.34 26.00 -1.00
C THR A 131 10.93 25.66 -2.42
N GLY A 132 11.11 24.38 -2.86
CA GLY A 132 10.78 23.91 -4.20
C GLY A 132 9.61 22.96 -4.23
N VAL A 133 8.58 23.25 -5.05
CA VAL A 133 7.42 22.37 -5.27
C VAL A 133 6.85 22.59 -6.66
N VAL A 134 6.41 21.51 -7.31
CA VAL A 134 5.55 21.59 -8.51
C VAL A 134 4.11 21.33 -8.09
N VAL A 135 3.20 22.21 -8.46
CA VAL A 135 1.77 22.07 -8.16
C VAL A 135 1.00 21.79 -9.45
N TYR A 136 0.20 20.73 -9.43
CA TYR A 136 -0.72 20.40 -10.51
C TYR A 136 -2.16 20.61 -10.04
N VAL A 137 -2.93 21.40 -10.78
CA VAL A 137 -4.37 21.59 -10.55
C VAL A 137 -5.14 20.90 -11.68
N ILE A 138 -6.15 20.12 -11.32
CA ILE A 138 -6.89 19.26 -12.24
C ILE A 138 -8.37 19.54 -12.10
N THR A 139 -9.01 19.98 -13.20
CA THR A 139 -10.47 20.16 -13.26
C THR A 139 -11.10 19.13 -14.19
N ALA A 140 -12.37 18.82 -13.97
CA ALA A 140 -13.07 17.85 -14.81
C ALA A 140 -13.17 18.32 -16.27
N GLU A 141 -13.12 17.37 -17.20
CA GLU A 141 -13.39 17.62 -18.62
C GLU A 141 -14.90 17.81 -18.85
N GLN A 142 -15.27 18.84 -19.60
CA GLN A 142 -16.69 19.24 -19.78
C GLN A 142 -17.56 18.25 -20.59
N ASN A 143 -16.96 17.28 -21.28
CA ASN A 143 -17.64 16.43 -22.26
C ASN A 143 -17.93 14.99 -21.79
N HIS A 144 -17.76 14.65 -20.51
CA HIS A 144 -18.04 13.33 -19.98
C HIS A 144 -19.34 13.32 -19.15
N SER A 145 -20.49 13.15 -19.83
CA SER A 145 -21.84 13.18 -19.22
C SER A 145 -22.16 11.96 -18.34
N ASP A 146 -21.41 10.87 -18.46
CA ASP A 146 -21.73 9.59 -17.82
C ASP A 146 -20.83 9.23 -16.62
N GLU A 147 -19.81 10.03 -16.33
CA GLU A 147 -18.86 9.82 -15.23
C GLU A 147 -18.97 10.96 -14.21
N SER A 148 -18.88 10.65 -12.91
CA SER A 148 -18.85 11.67 -11.87
C SER A 148 -17.63 12.59 -11.99
N VAL A 149 -17.74 13.81 -11.47
CA VAL A 149 -16.63 14.78 -11.45
C VAL A 149 -15.44 14.20 -10.65
N LEU A 150 -15.70 13.52 -9.52
CA LEU A 150 -14.67 12.89 -8.69
C LEU A 150 -13.89 11.81 -9.46
N MET A 151 -14.59 10.95 -10.20
CA MET A 151 -13.94 9.91 -11.02
C MET A 151 -13.18 10.50 -12.20
N ASN A 152 -13.73 11.52 -12.86
CA ASN A 152 -13.09 12.19 -13.98
C ASN A 152 -11.76 12.84 -13.57
N ILE A 153 -11.75 13.60 -12.47
CA ILE A 153 -10.52 14.21 -11.92
C ILE A 153 -9.50 13.12 -11.55
N THR A 154 -9.93 12.05 -10.88
CA THR A 154 -9.05 10.93 -10.51
C THR A 154 -8.44 10.29 -11.75
N ARG A 155 -9.22 10.05 -12.80
CA ARG A 155 -8.74 9.45 -14.05
C ARG A 155 -7.74 10.36 -14.78
N GLN A 156 -7.99 11.66 -14.82
CA GLN A 156 -7.04 12.62 -15.39
C GLN A 156 -5.72 12.65 -14.61
N PHE A 157 -5.79 12.63 -13.27
CA PHE A 157 -4.60 12.52 -12.43
C PHE A 157 -3.84 11.23 -12.71
N ARG A 158 -4.55 10.09 -12.72
CA ARG A 158 -3.96 8.78 -13.00
C ARG A 158 -3.30 8.70 -14.38
N LYS A 159 -3.85 9.38 -15.37
CA LYS A 159 -3.26 9.47 -16.72
C LYS A 159 -1.86 10.09 -16.68
N ILE A 160 -1.69 11.21 -15.99
CA ILE A 160 -0.39 11.91 -15.97
C ILE A 160 0.67 11.23 -15.12
N ILE A 161 0.28 10.45 -14.08
CA ILE A 161 1.22 9.71 -13.25
C ILE A 161 1.53 8.31 -13.78
N GLY A 162 0.85 7.85 -14.82
CA GLY A 162 1.07 6.59 -15.51
C GLY A 162 0.28 5.40 -14.95
N GLN A 163 0.35 4.30 -15.69
CA GLN A 163 -0.40 3.08 -15.41
C GLN A 163 0.02 2.44 -14.09
N SER A 164 -0.96 1.94 -13.34
CA SER A 164 -0.72 1.15 -12.14
C SER A 164 -0.07 -0.18 -12.45
N TYR A 165 0.79 -0.62 -11.53
CA TYR A 165 1.39 -1.94 -11.54
C TYR A 165 0.30 -3.03 -11.60
N ILE A 166 0.54 -4.07 -12.42
CA ILE A 166 -0.33 -5.23 -12.55
C ILE A 166 0.48 -6.47 -12.15
N PRO A 167 0.18 -7.07 -10.98
CA PRO A 167 0.87 -8.27 -10.52
C PRO A 167 0.47 -9.50 -11.35
N PRO A 168 1.21 -10.62 -11.24
CA PRO A 168 0.76 -11.88 -11.77
C PRO A 168 -0.54 -12.33 -11.08
N LEU A 169 -1.36 -13.14 -11.77
CA LEU A 169 -2.65 -13.61 -11.23
C LEU A 169 -2.52 -14.28 -9.86
N TRP A 170 -1.47 -15.07 -9.65
CA TRP A 170 -1.23 -15.71 -8.36
C TRP A 170 -1.03 -14.72 -7.21
N GLY A 171 -0.56 -13.51 -7.48
CA GLY A 171 -0.44 -12.45 -6.46
C GLY A 171 -1.76 -12.06 -5.81
N PHE A 172 -2.89 -12.36 -6.45
CA PHE A 172 -4.22 -12.14 -5.86
C PHE A 172 -4.71 -13.29 -4.98
N GLY A 173 -4.01 -14.42 -4.92
CA GLY A 173 -4.35 -15.53 -4.04
C GLY A 173 -4.04 -15.24 -2.57
N TYR A 174 -4.40 -16.19 -1.68
CA TYR A 174 -4.14 -16.07 -0.25
C TYR A 174 -2.66 -16.29 0.07
N GLN A 175 -2.07 -15.36 0.80
CA GLN A 175 -0.67 -15.38 1.24
C GLN A 175 -0.61 -15.59 2.75
N GLN A 176 0.11 -16.62 3.20
CA GLN A 176 0.41 -16.84 4.60
C GLN A 176 1.79 -16.29 4.94
N SER A 177 1.89 -15.52 5.99
CA SER A 177 3.10 -14.82 6.41
C SER A 177 3.20 -14.76 7.93
N ARG A 178 4.43 -14.78 8.42
CA ARG A 178 4.76 -14.48 9.82
C ARG A 178 6.23 -14.11 9.94
N TRP A 179 6.54 -13.14 10.74
CA TRP A 179 7.89 -12.97 11.26
C TRP A 179 8.16 -14.11 12.25
N GLY A 180 8.91 -15.13 11.80
CA GLY A 180 9.20 -16.33 12.59
C GLY A 180 9.12 -17.65 11.82
N TYR A 181 8.85 -17.66 10.50
CA TYR A 181 9.06 -18.83 9.66
C TYR A 181 10.56 -18.94 9.34
N LYS A 182 11.31 -19.60 10.24
CA LYS A 182 12.78 -19.52 10.27
C LYS A 182 13.48 -20.57 9.44
N THR A 183 12.81 -21.70 9.18
CA THR A 183 13.42 -22.88 8.56
C THR A 183 12.55 -23.47 7.46
N GLU A 184 13.15 -24.28 6.60
CA GLU A 184 12.43 -25.12 5.64
C GLU A 184 11.35 -25.97 6.30
N ALA A 185 11.63 -26.51 7.49
CA ALA A 185 10.67 -27.36 8.24
C ALA A 185 9.42 -26.55 8.65
N ASP A 186 9.57 -25.30 9.09
CA ASP A 186 8.44 -24.45 9.46
C ASP A 186 7.53 -24.22 8.24
N VAL A 187 8.13 -23.92 7.09
CA VAL A 187 7.36 -23.69 5.85
C VAL A 187 6.64 -24.96 5.38
N ARG A 188 7.32 -26.13 5.46
CA ARG A 188 6.71 -27.41 5.14
C ARG A 188 5.50 -27.71 6.02
N GLU A 189 5.60 -27.42 7.31
CA GLU A 189 4.48 -27.58 8.24
C GLU A 189 3.29 -26.72 7.81
N ILE A 190 3.51 -25.43 7.50
CA ILE A 190 2.48 -24.51 7.04
C ILE A 190 1.74 -25.05 5.81
N VAL A 191 2.50 -25.43 4.77
CA VAL A 191 1.95 -25.94 3.51
C VAL A 191 1.15 -27.23 3.74
N ASN A 192 1.70 -28.16 4.51
CA ASN A 192 1.05 -29.44 4.81
C ASN A 192 -0.24 -29.22 5.62
N LYS A 193 -0.22 -28.34 6.63
CA LYS A 193 -1.40 -28.04 7.44
C LYS A 193 -2.51 -27.36 6.63
N HIS A 194 -2.18 -26.49 5.68
CA HIS A 194 -3.18 -25.94 4.74
C HIS A 194 -3.82 -27.05 3.89
N LYS A 195 -3.02 -27.99 3.35
CA LYS A 195 -3.53 -29.15 2.59
C LYS A 195 -4.42 -30.06 3.44
N GLU A 196 -3.94 -30.47 4.63
CA GLU A 196 -4.71 -31.32 5.55
C GLU A 196 -6.08 -30.73 5.90
N ASN A 197 -6.16 -29.41 6.04
CA ASN A 197 -7.37 -28.70 6.38
C ASN A 197 -8.17 -28.21 5.16
N ASN A 198 -7.75 -28.52 3.93
CA ASN A 198 -8.34 -28.04 2.69
C ASN A 198 -8.50 -26.50 2.68
N LEU A 199 -7.47 -25.78 3.14
CA LEU A 199 -7.39 -24.32 3.13
C LEU A 199 -6.58 -23.89 1.89
N PRO A 200 -7.16 -23.13 0.97
CA PRO A 200 -6.42 -22.57 -0.17
C PRO A 200 -5.18 -21.80 0.26
N LEU A 201 -4.08 -21.96 -0.49
CA LEU A 201 -2.81 -21.29 -0.25
C LEU A 201 -2.11 -21.00 -1.58
N GLU A 202 -1.67 -19.77 -1.79
CA GLU A 202 -0.96 -19.36 -3.00
C GLU A 202 0.53 -19.12 -2.77
N ALA A 203 0.87 -18.56 -1.59
CA ALA A 203 2.25 -18.24 -1.28
C ALA A 203 2.53 -18.26 0.23
N VAL A 204 3.80 -18.47 0.57
CA VAL A 204 4.35 -18.24 1.90
C VAL A 204 5.35 -17.08 1.82
N CYS A 205 5.11 -16.03 2.62
CA CYS A 205 6.06 -14.94 2.75
C CYS A 205 7.13 -15.31 3.77
N LEU A 206 8.38 -15.00 3.43
CA LEU A 206 9.54 -15.18 4.32
C LEU A 206 9.95 -13.80 4.83
N ASP A 207 9.96 -13.64 6.14
CA ASP A 207 10.50 -12.48 6.84
C ASP A 207 12.03 -12.61 6.99
N ILE A 208 12.70 -11.67 7.62
CA ILE A 208 14.18 -11.52 7.69
C ILE A 208 14.93 -12.78 8.13
N ASP A 209 14.28 -13.72 8.81
CA ASP A 209 14.93 -14.92 9.38
C ASP A 209 15.47 -15.93 8.35
N TYR A 210 15.09 -15.85 7.06
CA TYR A 210 15.66 -16.70 6.01
C TYR A 210 17.06 -16.26 5.58
N MET A 211 17.41 -15.00 5.84
CA MET A 211 18.68 -14.40 5.48
C MET A 211 19.82 -14.90 6.37
N GLU A 212 21.03 -14.99 5.84
CA GLU A 212 22.24 -15.18 6.63
C GLU A 212 22.60 -13.90 7.38
N ASP A 213 22.47 -13.88 8.70
CA ASP A 213 22.74 -12.71 9.54
C ASP A 213 22.04 -11.43 9.09
N TYR A 214 20.79 -11.56 8.60
CA TYR A 214 19.96 -10.45 8.08
C TYR A 214 20.61 -9.67 6.91
N LYS A 215 21.48 -10.32 6.12
CA LYS A 215 22.06 -9.75 4.91
C LYS A 215 21.11 -9.92 3.72
N ASP A 216 20.70 -8.83 3.12
CA ASP A 216 19.86 -8.87 1.92
C ASP A 216 20.44 -9.72 0.80
N PHE A 217 19.59 -10.35 0.01
CA PHE A 217 19.95 -11.22 -1.11
C PHE A 217 20.78 -12.45 -0.74
N SER A 218 20.85 -12.81 0.55
CA SER A 218 21.51 -14.03 1.05
C SER A 218 20.49 -15.07 1.52
N ILE A 219 20.94 -16.34 1.61
CA ILE A 219 20.17 -17.45 2.19
C ILE A 219 20.97 -18.09 3.30
N ASP A 220 20.40 -18.26 4.47
CA ASP A 220 21.00 -19.08 5.52
C ASP A 220 20.87 -20.58 5.15
N LYS A 221 21.97 -21.13 4.64
CA LYS A 221 22.04 -22.54 4.20
C LYS A 221 21.89 -23.57 5.31
N LYS A 222 21.96 -23.16 6.58
CA LYS A 222 21.66 -24.06 7.71
C LYS A 222 20.16 -24.22 7.90
N LYS A 223 19.41 -23.14 7.60
CA LYS A 223 17.96 -23.08 7.73
C LYS A 223 17.25 -23.56 6.46
N PHE A 224 17.80 -23.21 5.31
CA PHE A 224 17.32 -23.58 3.97
C PHE A 224 18.48 -24.19 3.16
N PRO A 225 18.79 -25.47 3.33
CA PRO A 225 19.97 -26.13 2.74
C PRO A 225 19.97 -26.10 1.22
N ASP A 226 18.82 -26.30 0.58
CA ASP A 226 18.63 -26.25 -0.88
C ASP A 226 17.35 -25.46 -1.21
N MET A 227 17.44 -24.14 -1.09
CA MET A 227 16.33 -23.24 -1.36
C MET A 227 15.78 -23.37 -2.79
N LYS A 228 16.66 -23.69 -3.76
CA LYS A 228 16.24 -23.84 -5.17
C LYS A 228 15.32 -25.03 -5.35
N SER A 229 15.78 -26.23 -4.94
CA SER A 229 14.95 -27.44 -5.04
C SER A 229 13.66 -27.30 -4.23
N PHE A 230 13.71 -26.62 -3.08
CA PHE A 230 12.53 -26.40 -2.26
C PHE A 230 11.53 -25.42 -2.92
N ALA A 231 12.00 -24.35 -3.54
CA ALA A 231 11.15 -23.42 -4.28
C ALA A 231 10.50 -24.10 -5.51
N GLU A 232 11.25 -24.94 -6.22
CA GLU A 232 10.74 -25.73 -7.36
C GLU A 232 9.67 -26.73 -6.91
N GLU A 233 9.91 -27.43 -5.79
CA GLU A 233 8.95 -28.35 -5.19
C GLU A 233 7.63 -27.67 -4.86
N LEU A 234 7.67 -26.57 -4.07
CA LEU A 234 6.47 -25.82 -3.69
C LEU A 234 5.74 -25.25 -4.90
N LYS A 235 6.47 -24.73 -5.88
CA LYS A 235 5.90 -24.22 -7.13
C LYS A 235 5.16 -25.29 -7.91
N SER A 236 5.66 -26.54 -7.92
CA SER A 236 4.98 -27.68 -8.54
C SER A 236 3.63 -27.99 -7.90
N GLU A 237 3.47 -27.64 -6.63
CA GLU A 237 2.23 -27.75 -5.85
C GLU A 237 1.34 -26.50 -5.94
N GLY A 238 1.79 -25.46 -6.67
CA GLY A 238 1.09 -24.19 -6.85
C GLY A 238 1.33 -23.18 -5.74
N VAL A 239 2.32 -23.41 -4.84
CA VAL A 239 2.69 -22.47 -3.76
C VAL A 239 4.01 -21.80 -4.10
N ARG A 240 4.16 -20.51 -3.77
CA ARG A 240 5.35 -19.71 -4.08
C ARG A 240 5.96 -19.07 -2.83
N PHE A 241 7.25 -18.70 -2.92
CA PHE A 241 7.90 -17.87 -1.92
C PHE A 241 7.80 -16.38 -2.26
N ILE A 242 7.67 -15.56 -1.20
CA ILE A 242 7.74 -14.09 -1.28
C ILE A 242 8.68 -13.64 -0.16
N PRO A 243 10.03 -13.63 -0.36
CA PRO A 243 10.98 -13.16 0.64
C PRO A 243 10.99 -11.64 0.74
N ILE A 244 11.31 -11.16 1.95
CA ILE A 244 11.56 -9.76 2.26
C ILE A 244 12.93 -9.31 1.72
N ILE A 245 13.03 -8.04 1.35
CA ILE A 245 14.28 -7.32 1.08
C ILE A 245 14.19 -5.96 1.78
N ASP A 246 15.17 -5.68 2.63
CA ASP A 246 15.27 -4.43 3.38
C ASP A 246 16.09 -3.37 2.63
N ALA A 247 16.08 -2.14 3.14
CA ALA A 247 16.81 -1.03 2.53
C ALA A 247 18.25 -0.87 3.03
N GLY A 248 18.60 -1.47 4.15
CA GLY A 248 19.88 -1.27 4.85
C GLY A 248 20.90 -2.36 4.56
N VAL A 249 21.94 -2.06 3.80
CA VAL A 249 23.03 -2.98 3.48
C VAL A 249 24.00 -3.08 4.65
N LYS A 250 24.12 -4.28 5.26
CA LYS A 250 25.02 -4.56 6.39
C LYS A 250 26.44 -4.10 6.10
N LEU A 251 27.03 -3.30 7.01
CA LEU A 251 28.42 -2.87 6.95
C LEU A 251 29.31 -4.04 7.37
N LEU A 252 29.80 -4.80 6.39
CA LEU A 252 30.61 -5.99 6.61
C LEU A 252 31.53 -6.25 5.40
N ASP A 253 32.86 -6.14 5.60
CA ASP A 253 33.82 -6.52 4.58
C ASP A 253 33.72 -8.02 4.24
N GLY A 254 33.76 -8.36 2.96
CA GLY A 254 33.53 -9.71 2.44
C GLY A 254 32.04 -10.02 2.14
N TYR A 255 31.12 -9.12 2.42
CA TYR A 255 29.75 -9.21 1.96
C TYR A 255 29.64 -8.52 0.59
N GLU A 256 29.39 -9.31 -0.47
CA GLU A 256 29.43 -8.88 -1.87
C GLU A 256 28.66 -7.57 -2.12
N VAL A 257 27.43 -7.45 -1.60
CA VAL A 257 26.60 -6.26 -1.83
C VAL A 257 27.21 -5.01 -1.18
N TYR A 258 27.79 -5.16 0.03
CA TYR A 258 28.52 -4.07 0.69
C TYR A 258 29.80 -3.71 -0.05
N ASP A 259 30.62 -4.70 -0.39
CA ASP A 259 31.93 -4.48 -1.06
C ASP A 259 31.77 -3.77 -2.41
N GLU A 260 30.76 -4.20 -3.22
CA GLU A 260 30.46 -3.54 -4.49
C GLU A 260 29.91 -2.12 -4.30
N GLY A 261 28.97 -1.94 -3.34
CA GLY A 261 28.39 -0.63 -3.03
C GLY A 261 29.46 0.38 -2.60
N LYS A 262 30.38 -0.06 -1.74
CA LYS A 262 31.51 0.74 -1.27
C LYS A 262 32.48 1.07 -2.41
N ALA A 263 32.88 0.08 -3.21
CA ALA A 263 33.83 0.26 -4.31
C ALA A 263 33.34 1.24 -5.38
N ASN A 264 32.03 1.28 -5.61
CA ASN A 264 31.38 2.12 -6.64
C ASN A 264 30.76 3.41 -6.06
N ASN A 265 30.93 3.69 -4.77
CA ASN A 265 30.30 4.84 -4.10
C ASN A 265 28.77 4.91 -4.25
N TYR A 266 28.08 3.79 -4.04
CA TYR A 266 26.62 3.68 -4.20
C TYR A 266 25.83 4.04 -2.96
N PHE A 267 26.48 4.28 -1.82
CA PHE A 267 25.82 4.62 -0.56
C PHE A 267 25.65 6.13 -0.38
N CYS A 268 24.59 6.52 0.33
CA CYS A 268 24.37 7.88 0.80
C CYS A 268 25.58 8.39 1.60
N LYS A 269 25.91 9.66 1.48
CA LYS A 269 27.11 10.25 2.09
C LYS A 269 26.76 11.22 3.22
N LYS A 270 27.69 11.39 4.16
CA LYS A 270 27.64 12.52 5.10
C LYS A 270 27.91 13.84 4.35
N GLU A 271 27.82 14.97 5.05
CA GLU A 271 27.99 16.32 4.49
C GLU A 271 29.31 16.52 3.74
N ASP A 272 30.36 15.78 4.12
CA ASP A 272 31.67 15.84 3.44
C ASP A 272 31.68 15.27 2.01
N GLY A 273 30.54 14.64 1.59
CA GLY A 273 30.39 14.00 0.29
C GLY A 273 31.29 12.77 0.05
N LYS A 274 31.98 12.29 1.06
CA LYS A 274 32.96 11.20 0.98
C LYS A 274 32.66 10.04 1.92
N THR A 275 32.36 10.35 3.17
CA THR A 275 32.08 9.37 4.23
C THR A 275 30.68 8.77 4.04
N ASP A 276 30.60 7.43 3.99
CA ASP A 276 29.34 6.74 3.94
C ASP A 276 28.51 7.03 5.20
N TYR A 277 27.20 7.29 5.03
CA TYR A 277 26.31 7.39 6.15
C TYR A 277 25.98 6.01 6.70
N VAL A 278 26.06 5.85 8.02
CA VAL A 278 25.84 4.57 8.71
C VAL A 278 24.79 4.78 9.80
N ALA A 279 23.80 3.89 9.82
CA ALA A 279 22.83 3.80 10.90
C ALA A 279 22.50 2.32 11.20
N GLY A 280 21.87 2.08 12.34
CA GLY A 280 21.50 0.73 12.77
C GLY A 280 20.12 0.35 12.24
N VAL A 281 20.01 -0.86 11.66
CA VAL A 281 18.77 -1.56 11.33
C VAL A 281 18.90 -3.04 11.73
N TRP A 282 18.11 -3.95 11.19
CA TRP A 282 18.11 -5.37 11.61
C TRP A 282 19.51 -6.03 11.62
N PRO A 283 20.36 -5.89 10.58
CA PRO A 283 21.70 -6.49 10.61
C PRO A 283 22.70 -5.74 11.50
N GLY A 284 22.28 -4.71 12.24
CA GLY A 284 23.12 -3.79 12.98
C GLY A 284 23.55 -2.60 12.13
N ARG A 285 24.83 -2.19 12.19
CA ARG A 285 25.35 -1.05 11.40
C ARG A 285 25.24 -1.33 9.91
N SER A 286 24.59 -0.45 9.18
CA SER A 286 24.29 -0.58 7.76
C SER A 286 24.49 0.73 7.01
N CYS A 287 24.84 0.61 5.72
CA CYS A 287 24.86 1.71 4.77
C CYS A 287 23.56 1.71 3.95
N PHE A 288 23.12 2.88 3.51
CA PHE A 288 21.90 3.04 2.73
C PHE A 288 22.21 3.35 1.27
N PRO A 289 21.77 2.52 0.30
CA PRO A 289 21.94 2.81 -1.12
C PRO A 289 21.32 4.16 -1.50
N ASP A 290 21.97 4.94 -2.33
CA ASP A 290 21.42 6.19 -2.84
C ASP A 290 20.48 5.94 -4.02
N PHE A 291 19.27 5.45 -3.73
CA PHE A 291 18.26 5.06 -4.73
C PHE A 291 17.81 6.21 -5.64
N LEU A 292 18.13 7.48 -5.33
CA LEU A 292 17.83 8.58 -6.21
C LEU A 292 18.69 8.57 -7.50
N ARG A 293 19.83 7.90 -7.44
CA ARG A 293 20.73 7.70 -8.60
C ARG A 293 20.28 6.52 -9.47
N ALA A 294 20.32 6.70 -10.78
CA ALA A 294 19.92 5.67 -11.74
C ALA A 294 20.86 4.46 -11.75
N ASP A 295 22.17 4.66 -11.64
CA ASP A 295 23.17 3.59 -11.58
C ASP A 295 23.05 2.74 -10.32
N VAL A 296 22.74 3.36 -9.17
CA VAL A 296 22.47 2.67 -7.90
C VAL A 296 21.20 1.82 -8.01
N ARG A 297 20.13 2.35 -8.60
CA ARG A 297 18.92 1.56 -8.85
C ARG A 297 19.20 0.36 -9.75
N GLN A 298 19.99 0.52 -10.80
CA GLN A 298 20.37 -0.59 -11.69
C GLN A 298 21.18 -1.65 -10.96
N TRP A 299 22.16 -1.24 -10.15
CA TRP A 299 22.97 -2.14 -9.34
C TRP A 299 22.10 -2.91 -8.34
N PHE A 300 21.35 -2.22 -7.50
CA PHE A 300 20.50 -2.86 -6.47
C PHE A 300 19.45 -3.80 -7.10
N GLY A 301 18.79 -3.35 -8.17
CA GLY A 301 17.86 -4.17 -8.92
C GLY A 301 18.48 -5.42 -9.53
N SER A 302 19.76 -5.40 -9.88
CA SER A 302 20.49 -6.58 -10.39
C SER A 302 20.72 -7.65 -9.31
N LYS A 303 20.76 -7.28 -8.02
CA LYS A 303 20.95 -8.22 -6.90
C LYS A 303 19.78 -9.16 -6.66
N TYR A 304 18.60 -8.81 -7.12
CA TYR A 304 17.44 -9.74 -7.12
C TYR A 304 17.75 -11.03 -7.88
N LYS A 305 18.76 -11.02 -8.76
CA LYS A 305 19.22 -12.22 -9.47
C LYS A 305 19.59 -13.35 -8.53
N ASN A 306 20.15 -13.05 -7.35
CA ASN A 306 20.55 -14.06 -6.36
C ASN A 306 19.35 -14.90 -5.88
N LEU A 307 18.14 -14.35 -5.94
CA LEU A 307 16.90 -15.01 -5.52
C LEU A 307 16.08 -15.51 -6.72
N THR A 308 16.06 -14.76 -7.84
CA THR A 308 15.32 -15.19 -9.05
C THR A 308 15.95 -16.42 -9.70
N ASP A 309 17.27 -16.60 -9.61
CA ASP A 309 17.97 -17.81 -10.06
C ASP A 309 17.59 -19.08 -9.24
N LEU A 310 16.99 -18.86 -8.06
CA LEU A 310 16.40 -19.93 -7.24
C LEU A 310 14.93 -20.23 -7.57
N GLY A 311 14.37 -19.57 -8.61
CA GLY A 311 12.98 -19.75 -9.02
C GLY A 311 11.97 -18.89 -8.29
N ILE A 312 12.40 -17.91 -7.51
CA ILE A 312 11.55 -16.97 -6.75
C ILE A 312 11.04 -15.88 -7.69
N GLU A 313 9.71 -15.63 -7.69
CA GLU A 313 9.01 -14.71 -8.61
C GLU A 313 8.19 -13.64 -7.87
N GLY A 314 8.36 -13.51 -6.56
CA GLY A 314 7.66 -12.53 -5.74
C GLY A 314 8.53 -12.00 -4.62
N PHE A 315 8.38 -10.70 -4.26
CA PHE A 315 9.19 -10.02 -3.27
C PHE A 315 8.39 -8.97 -2.53
N TRP A 316 8.80 -8.64 -1.31
CA TRP A 316 8.33 -7.48 -0.59
C TRP A 316 9.50 -6.67 0.00
N ASN A 317 9.42 -5.34 -0.19
CA ASN A 317 10.44 -4.41 0.26
C ASN A 317 9.99 -3.76 1.56
N ASP A 318 10.85 -3.82 2.58
CA ASP A 318 10.56 -3.31 3.90
C ASP A 318 11.63 -2.33 4.39
N MET A 319 11.39 -1.68 5.54
CA MET A 319 12.31 -0.77 6.22
C MET A 319 12.80 0.41 5.36
N ASN A 320 12.04 0.80 4.36
CA ASN A 320 12.48 1.69 3.29
C ASN A 320 11.89 3.11 3.30
N GLU A 321 11.51 3.60 4.45
CA GLU A 321 11.19 5.04 4.68
C GLU A 321 12.41 5.96 4.47
N PRO A 322 13.69 5.67 4.85
CA PRO A 322 14.24 4.49 5.53
C PRO A 322 14.02 4.52 7.05
N ALA A 323 13.64 3.36 7.62
CA ALA A 323 13.63 3.20 9.07
C ALA A 323 15.05 3.10 9.61
N MET A 324 15.29 3.69 10.79
CA MET A 324 16.58 3.69 11.47
C MET A 324 16.40 3.53 12.97
N PHE A 325 17.02 2.52 13.56
CA PHE A 325 16.96 2.30 15.00
C PHE A 325 17.85 3.29 15.76
N TYR A 326 18.98 3.65 15.17
CA TYR A 326 19.93 4.65 15.68
C TYR A 326 20.90 5.08 14.57
N SER A 327 21.41 6.31 14.66
CA SER A 327 22.65 6.71 14.03
C SER A 327 23.80 6.60 15.04
N ASP A 328 25.07 6.64 14.58
CA ASP A 328 26.22 6.67 15.48
C ASP A 328 26.12 7.88 16.44
N GLU A 329 25.64 9.01 15.94
CA GLU A 329 25.49 10.25 16.70
C GLU A 329 24.33 10.17 17.72
N SER A 330 23.17 9.62 17.31
CA SER A 330 22.02 9.48 18.23
C SER A 330 22.31 8.45 19.33
N LEU A 331 23.02 7.38 19.01
CA LEU A 331 23.45 6.37 19.96
C LEU A 331 24.46 6.94 20.98
N ALA A 332 25.47 7.68 20.51
CA ALA A 332 26.44 8.34 21.39
C ALA A 332 25.73 9.31 22.35
N ALA A 333 24.80 10.14 21.83
CA ALA A 333 24.03 11.07 22.65
C ALA A 333 23.15 10.33 23.68
N ALA A 334 22.59 9.18 23.33
CA ALA A 334 21.82 8.35 24.26
C ALA A 334 22.70 7.82 25.41
N PHE A 335 23.88 7.29 25.11
CA PHE A 335 24.82 6.84 26.15
C PHE A 335 25.28 7.98 27.04
N GLU A 336 25.64 9.14 26.47
CA GLU A 336 25.98 10.33 27.24
C GLU A 336 24.83 10.74 28.20
N LYS A 337 23.60 10.71 27.70
CA LYS A 337 22.43 11.01 28.51
C LYS A 337 22.22 9.98 29.64
N ILE A 338 22.42 8.68 29.38
CA ILE A 338 22.32 7.62 30.38
C ILE A 338 23.33 7.85 31.52
N GLU A 339 24.59 8.20 31.21
CA GLU A 339 25.61 8.50 32.22
C GLU A 339 25.20 9.65 33.16
N THR A 340 24.39 10.61 32.69
CA THR A 340 23.90 11.71 33.55
C THR A 340 22.93 11.23 34.65
N PHE A 341 22.36 10.05 34.54
CA PHE A 341 21.45 9.46 35.56
C PHE A 341 22.17 8.59 36.58
N LYS A 342 23.42 8.23 36.32
CA LYS A 342 24.21 7.34 37.18
C LYS A 342 24.38 7.94 38.58
N GLY A 343 24.03 7.17 39.59
CA GLY A 343 24.11 7.59 41.00
C GLY A 343 23.05 8.59 41.47
N LYS A 344 22.10 8.96 40.62
CA LYS A 344 20.97 9.83 41.01
C LYS A 344 19.80 9.01 41.55
N ASN A 345 19.03 9.61 42.46
CA ASN A 345 17.72 9.09 42.80
C ASN A 345 16.74 9.42 41.65
N LEU A 346 16.24 8.38 41.00
CA LEU A 346 15.28 8.55 39.88
C LEU A 346 13.89 8.76 40.45
N ASP A 347 13.49 10.02 40.69
CA ASP A 347 12.10 10.38 40.95
C ASP A 347 11.24 10.16 39.68
N ILE A 348 9.94 10.41 39.76
CA ILE A 348 9.02 10.10 38.67
C ILE A 348 9.38 10.81 37.36
N GLN A 349 9.87 12.04 37.42
CA GLN A 349 10.24 12.78 36.20
C GLN A 349 11.54 12.28 35.62
N THR A 350 12.56 12.08 36.41
CA THR A 350 13.86 11.57 35.98
C THR A 350 13.79 10.12 35.53
N PHE A 351 12.89 9.31 36.13
CA PHE A 351 12.65 7.94 35.68
C PHE A 351 12.08 7.90 34.27
N PHE A 352 11.04 8.69 33.97
CA PHE A 352 10.50 8.72 32.59
C PHE A 352 11.50 9.30 31.59
N GLN A 353 12.29 10.31 31.96
CA GLN A 353 13.38 10.78 31.11
C GLN A 353 14.43 9.69 30.81
N PHE A 354 14.75 8.86 31.80
CA PHE A 354 15.66 7.72 31.62
C PHE A 354 15.02 6.65 30.73
N ALA A 355 13.75 6.29 30.95
CA ALA A 355 13.02 5.30 30.16
C ALA A 355 12.91 5.70 28.67
N ASP A 356 12.75 7.01 28.40
CA ASP A 356 12.63 7.54 27.04
C ASP A 356 13.95 7.57 26.25
N VAL A 357 15.11 7.40 26.91
CA VAL A 357 16.42 7.57 26.22
C VAL A 357 16.59 6.56 25.09
N SER A 358 16.27 5.28 25.32
CA SER A 358 16.42 4.24 24.27
C SER A 358 15.47 4.47 23.09
N GLY A 359 14.23 4.84 23.36
CA GLY A 359 13.25 5.19 22.33
C GLY A 359 13.59 6.46 21.56
N SER A 360 14.40 7.36 22.15
CA SER A 360 14.79 8.61 21.52
C SER A 360 15.78 8.47 20.35
N THR A 361 16.34 7.29 20.11
CA THR A 361 17.24 7.04 18.97
C THR A 361 16.48 6.61 17.71
N PHE A 362 15.24 6.13 17.85
CA PHE A 362 14.48 5.53 16.78
C PHE A 362 13.87 6.59 15.85
N ASN A 363 14.14 6.50 14.56
CA ASN A 363 13.61 7.35 13.49
C ASN A 363 13.68 8.86 13.78
N ARG A 364 14.82 9.33 14.33
CA ARG A 364 14.99 10.74 14.70
C ARG A 364 14.99 11.63 13.47
N LEU A 365 14.18 12.69 13.50
CA LEU A 365 14.12 13.68 12.41
C LEU A 365 15.49 14.34 12.13
N ASP A 366 16.31 14.56 13.17
CA ASP A 366 17.65 15.14 13.03
C ASP A 366 18.60 14.23 12.25
N ASP A 367 18.45 12.91 12.37
CA ASP A 367 19.31 11.96 11.68
C ASP A 367 19.10 12.00 10.15
N TYR A 368 17.88 12.30 9.69
CA TYR A 368 17.58 12.49 8.26
C TYR A 368 18.19 13.79 7.68
N GLN A 369 18.69 14.69 8.51
CA GLN A 369 19.42 15.90 8.09
C GLN A 369 20.93 15.70 8.03
N ARG A 370 21.45 14.53 8.42
CA ARG A 370 22.88 14.24 8.54
C ARG A 370 23.47 13.57 7.31
N PHE A 371 22.66 13.21 6.34
CA PHE A 371 23.16 12.58 5.11
C PHE A 371 22.51 13.17 3.86
N TYR A 372 23.12 12.86 2.73
CA TYR A 372 22.85 13.46 1.45
C TYR A 372 22.66 12.37 0.39
N ASN A 373 21.69 12.61 -0.47
CA ASN A 373 21.46 11.90 -1.70
C ASN A 373 22.00 12.72 -2.87
N LYS A 374 22.28 12.08 -4.00
CA LYS A 374 22.56 12.76 -5.25
C LYS A 374 21.34 12.69 -6.16
N VAL A 375 20.93 13.82 -6.68
CA VAL A 375 19.82 13.92 -7.64
C VAL A 375 20.35 14.39 -8.99
N GLU A 376 19.71 13.95 -10.07
CA GLU A 376 19.97 14.47 -11.41
C GLU A 376 19.57 15.95 -11.44
N ASP A 377 20.46 16.80 -11.92
CA ASP A 377 20.14 18.21 -12.16
C ASP A 377 19.28 18.30 -13.43
N ALA A 378 18.16 19.03 -13.38
CA ALA A 378 17.29 19.22 -14.52
C ALA A 378 17.88 20.16 -15.59
N ASP A 379 18.80 21.08 -15.19
CA ASP A 379 19.31 22.16 -16.04
C ASP A 379 20.78 22.00 -16.44
N GLU A 380 21.57 21.19 -15.69
CA GLU A 380 22.97 20.96 -15.98
C GLU A 380 23.29 19.46 -15.99
N ALA A 381 24.14 19.02 -16.92
CA ALA A 381 24.60 17.63 -16.97
C ALA A 381 25.49 17.30 -15.75
N GLY A 382 24.87 16.93 -14.63
CA GLY A 382 25.55 16.57 -13.39
C GLY A 382 24.62 16.12 -12.28
N GLU A 383 25.20 15.46 -11.26
CA GLU A 383 24.50 15.09 -10.02
C GLU A 383 24.79 16.11 -8.94
N GLN A 384 23.77 16.61 -8.26
CA GLN A 384 23.92 17.52 -7.12
C GLN A 384 23.61 16.84 -5.79
N PRO A 385 24.40 17.09 -4.73
CA PRO A 385 24.06 16.61 -3.39
C PRO A 385 22.88 17.36 -2.82
N VAL A 386 21.86 16.64 -2.40
CA VAL A 386 20.68 17.17 -1.71
C VAL A 386 20.56 16.50 -0.35
N ARG A 387 20.36 17.29 0.71
CA ARG A 387 20.17 16.77 2.06
C ARG A 387 18.93 15.90 2.10
N HIS A 388 19.03 14.73 2.76
CA HIS A 388 18.02 13.69 2.68
C HIS A 388 16.63 14.14 3.11
N ASP A 389 16.48 14.98 4.12
CA ASP A 389 15.18 15.48 4.59
C ASP A 389 14.38 16.25 3.52
N LYS A 390 15.01 16.69 2.44
CA LYS A 390 14.36 17.35 1.30
C LYS A 390 13.82 16.38 0.26
N VAL A 391 14.28 15.12 0.29
CA VAL A 391 13.94 14.07 -0.67
C VAL A 391 13.50 12.76 0.00
N HIS A 392 13.33 12.78 1.29
CA HIS A 392 13.05 11.63 2.15
C HIS A 392 11.86 10.81 1.63
N ASN A 393 10.76 11.44 1.27
CA ASN A 393 9.55 10.76 0.78
C ASN A 393 9.75 9.98 -0.54
N LEU A 394 10.86 10.20 -1.23
CA LEU A 394 11.17 9.51 -2.48
C LEU A 394 11.92 8.20 -2.26
N PHE A 395 12.62 8.04 -1.14
CA PHE A 395 13.60 6.97 -0.93
C PHE A 395 13.00 5.57 -1.14
N GLY A 396 11.93 5.22 -0.42
CA GLY A 396 11.26 3.92 -0.56
C GLY A 396 10.63 3.70 -1.93
N GLY A 397 10.04 4.76 -2.50
CA GLY A 397 9.51 4.71 -3.87
C GLY A 397 10.60 4.45 -4.92
N LYS A 398 11.81 4.98 -4.72
CA LYS A 398 12.97 4.74 -5.61
C LYS A 398 13.57 3.35 -5.39
N MET A 399 13.53 2.79 -4.19
CA MET A 399 13.86 1.38 -3.96
C MET A 399 12.87 0.46 -4.69
N THR A 400 11.56 0.76 -4.62
CA THR A 400 10.54 0.02 -5.37
C THR A 400 10.78 0.10 -6.89
N GLN A 401 11.18 1.27 -7.38
CA GLN A 401 11.61 1.45 -8.78
C GLN A 401 12.81 0.59 -9.12
N ALA A 402 13.83 0.56 -8.26
CA ALA A 402 15.04 -0.27 -8.46
C ALA A 402 14.68 -1.76 -8.57
N ALA A 403 13.85 -2.26 -7.65
CA ALA A 403 13.36 -3.64 -7.66
C ALA A 403 12.54 -3.94 -8.91
N GLY A 404 11.54 -3.11 -9.24
CA GLY A 404 10.66 -3.31 -10.39
C GLY A 404 11.39 -3.27 -11.73
N GLU A 405 12.32 -2.33 -11.92
CA GLU A 405 13.16 -2.25 -13.13
C GLU A 405 14.12 -3.43 -13.23
N GLY A 406 14.73 -3.83 -12.10
CA GLY A 406 15.61 -4.99 -12.04
C GLY A 406 14.89 -6.28 -12.38
N LEU A 407 13.74 -6.54 -11.77
CA LEU A 407 12.92 -7.72 -12.03
C LEU A 407 12.44 -7.80 -13.48
N ARG A 408 12.06 -6.66 -14.10
CA ARG A 408 11.69 -6.61 -15.52
C ARG A 408 12.87 -6.95 -16.44
N LYS A 409 14.10 -6.58 -16.06
CA LYS A 409 15.31 -6.96 -16.82
C LYS A 409 15.69 -8.42 -16.64
N LEU A 410 15.53 -8.96 -15.42
CA LEU A 410 15.84 -10.35 -15.11
C LEU A 410 14.82 -11.33 -15.69
N MET A 411 13.55 -10.93 -15.73
CA MET A 411 12.42 -11.76 -16.21
C MET A 411 11.52 -10.96 -17.18
N PRO A 412 12.01 -10.59 -18.38
CA PRO A 412 11.31 -9.68 -19.29
C PRO A 412 9.96 -10.21 -19.79
N GLU A 413 9.82 -11.52 -19.87
CA GLU A 413 8.61 -12.18 -20.37
C GLU A 413 7.53 -12.36 -19.28
N LYS A 414 7.87 -12.10 -18.00
CA LYS A 414 7.00 -12.40 -16.88
C LYS A 414 6.76 -11.20 -15.97
N ARG A 415 5.58 -11.15 -15.40
CA ARG A 415 5.28 -10.30 -14.24
C ARG A 415 5.78 -10.95 -12.96
N CYS A 416 6.49 -10.19 -12.16
CA CYS A 416 6.88 -10.59 -10.80
C CYS A 416 5.97 -9.92 -9.79
N LEU A 417 5.65 -10.60 -8.70
CA LEU A 417 4.97 -9.95 -7.60
C LEU A 417 5.96 -9.04 -6.85
N LEU A 418 5.58 -7.78 -6.64
CA LEU A 418 6.33 -6.81 -5.86
C LEU A 418 5.38 -5.91 -5.09
N TYR A 419 5.61 -5.74 -3.80
CA TYR A 419 4.97 -4.71 -2.99
C TYR A 419 5.95 -4.18 -1.94
N SER A 420 5.70 -2.97 -1.46
CA SER A 420 6.62 -2.20 -0.63
C SER A 420 5.90 -1.57 0.54
N ARG A 421 6.60 -1.30 1.65
CA ARG A 421 6.06 -0.56 2.79
C ARG A 421 5.99 0.93 2.48
N ALA A 422 7.13 1.58 2.31
CA ALA A 422 7.15 2.99 1.97
C ALA A 422 6.88 3.24 0.49
N SER A 423 6.16 4.31 0.21
CA SER A 423 5.72 4.64 -1.14
C SER A 423 5.50 6.14 -1.34
N CYS A 424 5.60 6.57 -2.60
CA CYS A 424 5.21 7.92 -3.05
C CYS A 424 4.57 7.84 -4.43
N ILE A 425 3.91 8.91 -4.87
CA ILE A 425 3.36 8.98 -6.23
C ILE A 425 4.49 8.72 -7.24
N GLY A 426 4.25 7.78 -8.15
CA GLY A 426 5.24 7.30 -9.13
C GLY A 426 5.70 5.87 -8.85
N SER A 427 5.83 5.45 -7.60
CA SER A 427 6.23 4.05 -7.29
C SER A 427 5.12 3.03 -7.58
N HIS A 428 3.85 3.46 -7.64
CA HIS A 428 2.70 2.64 -8.05
C HIS A 428 2.83 2.00 -9.44
N ARG A 429 3.79 2.42 -10.26
CA ARG A 429 4.09 1.84 -11.58
C ARG A 429 4.96 0.59 -11.50
N TYR A 430 5.64 0.39 -10.38
CA TYR A 430 6.65 -0.64 -10.19
C TYR A 430 6.23 -1.75 -9.25
N GLY A 431 5.39 -1.44 -8.26
CA GLY A 431 4.91 -2.38 -7.26
C GLY A 431 3.62 -1.90 -6.58
N GLY A 432 3.02 -2.80 -5.79
CA GLY A 432 1.95 -2.49 -4.85
C GLY A 432 2.48 -2.04 -3.50
N ILE A 433 1.58 -1.96 -2.53
CA ILE A 433 1.90 -1.65 -1.12
C ILE A 433 1.08 -2.49 -0.16
N TRP A 434 1.56 -2.66 1.07
CA TRP A 434 0.70 -2.93 2.21
C TRP A 434 0.74 -1.74 3.17
N THR A 435 -0.25 -1.62 4.04
CA THR A 435 -0.42 -0.46 4.91
C THR A 435 0.42 -0.52 6.21
N GLY A 436 1.55 -1.23 6.16
CA GLY A 436 2.51 -1.34 7.25
C GLY A 436 2.01 -2.09 8.48
N ASP A 437 2.64 -1.84 9.62
CA ASP A 437 2.46 -2.56 10.87
C ASP A 437 1.19 -2.10 11.61
N ASN A 438 0.08 -2.72 11.29
CA ASN A 438 -1.18 -2.50 11.98
C ASN A 438 -1.32 -3.39 13.22
N ASN A 439 -2.30 -3.13 14.08
CA ASN A 439 -2.57 -3.90 15.28
C ASN A 439 -3.85 -4.74 15.13
N ALA A 440 -3.92 -5.82 15.91
CA ALA A 440 -5.10 -6.68 15.98
C ALA A 440 -6.28 -5.99 16.70
N ARG A 441 -6.82 -4.93 16.09
CA ARG A 441 -7.87 -4.07 16.65
C ARG A 441 -8.97 -3.79 15.64
N TRP A 442 -10.20 -3.67 16.11
CA TRP A 442 -11.37 -3.37 15.29
C TRP A 442 -11.28 -2.02 14.56
N ASN A 443 -10.76 -0.98 15.21
CA ASN A 443 -10.56 0.32 14.58
C ASN A 443 -9.49 0.31 13.48
N HIS A 444 -8.51 -0.61 13.53
CA HIS A 444 -7.53 -0.77 12.43
C HIS A 444 -8.17 -1.41 11.19
N MET A 445 -9.09 -2.36 11.38
CA MET A 445 -9.90 -2.87 10.29
C MET A 445 -10.80 -1.79 9.68
N GLU A 446 -11.39 -0.92 10.51
CA GLU A 446 -12.17 0.24 10.05
C GLU A 446 -11.30 1.22 9.27
N THR A 447 -10.08 1.49 9.76
CA THR A 447 -9.11 2.37 9.09
C THR A 447 -8.74 1.84 7.70
N GLU A 448 -8.51 0.54 7.54
CA GLU A 448 -8.26 -0.07 6.23
C GLU A 448 -9.40 0.21 5.25
N ILE A 449 -10.66 0.00 5.65
CA ILE A 449 -11.83 0.26 4.79
C ILE A 449 -11.81 1.70 4.26
N LYS A 450 -11.45 2.66 5.11
CA LYS A 450 -11.43 4.09 4.78
C LYS A 450 -10.19 4.53 3.98
N MET A 451 -9.08 3.80 4.10
CA MET A 451 -7.78 4.12 3.48
C MET A 451 -7.68 3.62 2.04
N LEU A 452 -8.18 2.42 1.75
CA LEU A 452 -8.08 1.77 0.44
C LEU A 452 -8.52 2.66 -0.73
N PRO A 453 -9.63 3.41 -0.67
CA PRO A 453 -10.01 4.31 -1.76
C PRO A 453 -9.02 5.44 -2.02
N GLY A 454 -8.44 6.01 -0.96
CA GLY A 454 -7.41 7.05 -1.08
C GLY A 454 -6.17 6.55 -1.83
N LEU A 455 -5.74 5.32 -1.52
CA LEU A 455 -4.65 4.64 -2.24
C LEU A 455 -4.98 4.42 -3.72
N ASN A 456 -6.21 3.99 -4.02
CA ASN A 456 -6.65 3.80 -5.39
C ASN A 456 -6.70 5.11 -6.19
N MET A 457 -7.09 6.23 -5.58
CA MET A 457 -7.01 7.57 -6.19
C MET A 457 -5.57 7.90 -6.61
N CYS A 458 -4.59 7.49 -5.82
CA CYS A 458 -3.16 7.72 -6.02
C CYS A 458 -2.46 6.68 -6.91
N GLY A 459 -3.20 5.73 -7.49
CA GLY A 459 -2.65 4.72 -8.40
C GLY A 459 -2.24 3.41 -7.74
N PHE A 460 -2.26 3.31 -6.41
CA PHE A 460 -1.94 2.08 -5.69
C PHE A 460 -3.17 1.15 -5.64
N LEU A 461 -3.43 0.49 -6.76
CA LEU A 461 -4.55 -0.45 -6.85
C LEU A 461 -4.23 -1.76 -6.12
N TYR A 462 -2.98 -2.26 -6.22
CA TYR A 462 -2.54 -3.46 -5.50
C TYR A 462 -2.14 -3.06 -4.08
N SER A 463 -3.13 -3.12 -3.19
CA SER A 463 -2.99 -2.73 -1.80
C SER A 463 -3.84 -3.62 -0.88
N GLY A 464 -3.47 -3.67 0.39
CA GLY A 464 -4.16 -4.38 1.46
C GLY A 464 -3.42 -4.19 2.78
N ALA A 465 -4.03 -4.58 3.89
CA ALA A 465 -3.44 -4.56 5.21
C ALA A 465 -3.04 -5.98 5.65
N ASP A 466 -2.27 -6.08 6.73
CA ASP A 466 -2.02 -7.35 7.40
C ASP A 466 -3.31 -7.83 8.08
N ILE A 467 -3.92 -8.88 7.48
CA ILE A 467 -5.21 -9.41 7.90
C ILE A 467 -5.14 -9.93 9.34
N GLY A 468 -6.01 -9.44 10.20
CA GLY A 468 -6.05 -9.78 11.61
C GLY A 468 -5.06 -9.00 12.49
N GLY A 469 -4.30 -8.07 11.90
CA GLY A 469 -3.31 -7.21 12.57
C GLY A 469 -1.91 -7.84 12.63
N PHE A 470 -0.86 -7.06 12.37
CA PHE A 470 0.53 -7.48 12.51
C PHE A 470 0.91 -7.69 13.97
N ALA A 471 0.71 -6.67 14.80
CA ALA A 471 1.00 -6.71 16.22
C ALA A 471 -0.23 -7.07 17.07
N GLU A 472 0.00 -7.40 18.33
CA GLU A 472 -1.01 -7.75 19.33
C GLU A 472 -1.69 -9.12 19.10
N GLN A 473 -2.64 -9.44 19.98
CA GLN A 473 -3.28 -10.76 20.00
C GLN A 473 -4.66 -10.68 19.32
N THR A 474 -4.75 -11.19 18.09
CA THR A 474 -6.05 -11.22 17.39
C THR A 474 -7.02 -12.20 18.06
N THR A 475 -8.30 -11.84 18.04
CA THR A 475 -9.39 -12.75 18.46
C THR A 475 -9.97 -13.48 17.24
N GLU A 476 -10.66 -14.59 17.50
CA GLU A 476 -11.24 -15.40 16.42
C GLU A 476 -12.30 -14.62 15.63
N ASP A 477 -13.15 -13.84 16.31
CA ASP A 477 -14.19 -13.03 15.70
C ASP A 477 -13.59 -11.90 14.84
N LEU A 478 -12.54 -11.21 15.32
CA LEU A 478 -11.83 -10.19 14.54
C LEU A 478 -11.19 -10.80 13.28
N MET A 479 -10.53 -11.96 13.42
CA MET A 479 -9.91 -12.64 12.29
C MET A 479 -10.93 -13.05 11.24
N LEU A 480 -12.09 -13.61 11.65
CA LEU A 480 -13.18 -13.97 10.74
C LEU A 480 -13.75 -12.75 9.99
N ARG A 481 -13.89 -11.61 10.66
CA ARG A 481 -14.35 -10.36 10.02
C ARG A 481 -13.30 -9.79 9.07
N TRP A 482 -12.03 -9.77 9.49
CA TRP A 482 -10.98 -9.19 8.67
C TRP A 482 -10.69 -9.99 7.41
N ILE A 483 -10.67 -11.34 7.52
CA ILE A 483 -10.52 -12.17 6.33
C ILE A 483 -11.72 -12.05 5.39
N SER A 484 -12.95 -11.82 5.92
CA SER A 484 -14.14 -11.56 5.11
C SER A 484 -14.07 -10.22 4.35
N LEU A 485 -13.34 -9.23 4.86
CA LEU A 485 -12.97 -8.02 4.12
C LEU A 485 -11.84 -8.33 3.11
N GLY A 486 -10.78 -9.01 3.57
CA GLY A 486 -9.58 -9.29 2.79
C GLY A 486 -9.82 -10.07 1.49
N ILE A 487 -10.91 -10.84 1.39
CA ILE A 487 -11.24 -11.51 0.12
C ILE A 487 -11.61 -10.53 -1.01
N PHE A 488 -11.86 -9.26 -0.72
CA PHE A 488 -12.15 -8.22 -1.70
C PHE A 488 -10.96 -7.29 -1.98
N THR A 489 -9.90 -7.37 -1.17
CA THR A 489 -8.67 -6.57 -1.40
C THR A 489 -7.74 -7.28 -2.39
N PRO A 490 -7.01 -6.56 -3.26
CA PRO A 490 -6.07 -7.19 -4.18
C PRO A 490 -4.95 -7.96 -3.47
N LEU A 491 -4.24 -7.33 -2.55
CA LEU A 491 -3.30 -8.01 -1.66
C LEU A 491 -4.10 -8.66 -0.51
N MET A 492 -3.99 -9.99 -0.40
CA MET A 492 -4.64 -10.79 0.63
C MET A 492 -3.59 -11.55 1.43
N ARG A 493 -2.94 -10.85 2.36
CA ARG A 493 -1.84 -11.37 3.19
C ARG A 493 -2.26 -11.46 4.66
N ASN A 494 -2.13 -12.65 5.24
CA ASN A 494 -2.18 -12.88 6.69
C ASN A 494 -0.75 -12.83 7.24
N HIS A 495 -0.38 -11.74 7.91
CA HIS A 495 0.97 -11.53 8.43
C HIS A 495 0.95 -11.09 9.89
N SER A 496 1.87 -11.59 10.71
CA SER A 496 1.97 -11.28 12.15
C SER A 496 3.40 -11.19 12.66
N ALA A 497 3.60 -10.38 13.70
CA ALA A 497 4.85 -10.27 14.43
C ALA A 497 5.19 -11.57 15.19
N TRP A 498 6.47 -11.72 15.55
CA TRP A 498 6.99 -12.91 16.23
C TRP A 498 6.36 -13.16 17.61
N ASP A 499 5.98 -12.11 18.32
CA ASP A 499 5.37 -12.14 19.67
C ASP A 499 3.82 -12.07 19.65
N ALA A 500 3.23 -11.93 18.47
CA ALA A 500 1.79 -11.98 18.29
C ALA A 500 1.27 -13.43 18.30
N ARG A 501 -0.06 -13.61 18.47
CA ARG A 501 -0.71 -14.90 18.34
C ARG A 501 -0.37 -15.56 17.00
N GLU A 502 -0.05 -16.84 17.01
CA GLU A 502 -0.04 -17.66 15.81
C GLU A 502 -1.45 -17.70 15.21
N LYS A 503 -1.59 -17.19 14.00
CA LYS A 503 -2.90 -16.98 13.38
C LYS A 503 -3.04 -17.62 12.00
N GLU A 504 -2.25 -18.69 11.77
CA GLU A 504 -2.52 -19.61 10.68
C GLU A 504 -3.94 -20.15 10.85
N LEU A 505 -4.71 -20.19 9.76
CA LEU A 505 -6.16 -20.40 9.81
C LEU A 505 -6.59 -21.75 10.42
N TYR A 506 -5.70 -22.71 10.47
CA TYR A 506 -5.92 -24.01 11.12
C TYR A 506 -5.61 -24.03 12.64
N ARG A 507 -5.11 -22.91 13.21
CA ARG A 507 -4.82 -22.78 14.66
C ARG A 507 -5.96 -22.18 15.48
N PHE A 508 -7.09 -21.96 14.85
CA PHE A 508 -8.34 -21.52 15.48
C PHE A 508 -9.25 -22.71 15.79
N SER A 509 -10.44 -22.46 16.29
CA SER A 509 -11.42 -23.52 16.53
C SER A 509 -11.80 -24.24 15.23
N ASP A 510 -12.26 -25.49 15.32
CA ASP A 510 -12.72 -26.27 14.16
C ASP A 510 -13.84 -25.53 13.39
N MET A 511 -14.72 -24.84 14.13
CA MET A 511 -15.79 -24.04 13.55
C MET A 511 -15.22 -22.85 12.77
N ALA A 512 -14.23 -22.15 13.32
CA ALA A 512 -13.57 -21.04 12.63
C ALA A 512 -12.78 -21.53 11.42
N THR A 513 -12.02 -22.61 11.54
CA THR A 513 -11.27 -23.23 10.44
C THR A 513 -12.19 -23.61 9.27
N ALA A 514 -13.36 -24.20 9.57
CA ALA A 514 -14.38 -24.50 8.56
C ALA A 514 -14.95 -23.23 7.90
N THR A 515 -15.11 -22.16 8.69
CA THR A 515 -15.58 -20.85 8.20
C THR A 515 -14.51 -20.17 7.34
N PHE A 516 -13.24 -20.20 7.73
CA PHE A 516 -12.14 -19.67 6.91
C PHE A 516 -12.05 -20.38 5.56
N ARG A 517 -12.18 -21.70 5.54
CA ARG A 517 -12.25 -22.47 4.29
C ARG A 517 -13.40 -21.99 3.39
N ASN A 518 -14.59 -21.79 3.97
CA ASN A 518 -15.72 -21.28 3.23
C ASN A 518 -15.48 -19.88 2.67
N ILE A 519 -14.84 -18.98 3.43
CA ILE A 519 -14.49 -17.61 3.02
C ILE A 519 -13.43 -17.64 1.91
N LEU A 520 -12.37 -18.44 2.05
CA LEU A 520 -11.33 -18.57 1.03
C LEU A 520 -11.89 -19.17 -0.27
N ASN A 521 -12.78 -20.15 -0.19
CA ASN A 521 -13.46 -20.68 -1.38
C ASN A 521 -14.21 -19.58 -2.15
N LEU A 522 -14.84 -18.63 -1.46
CA LEU A 522 -15.45 -17.49 -2.12
C LEU A 522 -14.39 -16.60 -2.79
N ARG A 523 -13.22 -16.35 -2.14
CA ARG A 523 -12.13 -15.61 -2.76
C ARG A 523 -11.75 -16.20 -4.12
N TYR A 524 -11.47 -17.51 -4.14
CA TYR A 524 -11.05 -18.18 -5.37
C TYR A 524 -12.18 -18.29 -6.40
N SER A 525 -13.43 -18.33 -5.95
CA SER A 525 -14.59 -18.26 -6.86
C SER A 525 -14.77 -16.87 -7.49
N LEU A 526 -14.41 -15.79 -6.78
CA LEU A 526 -14.47 -14.42 -7.27
C LEU A 526 -13.17 -13.96 -7.95
N LEU A 527 -12.09 -14.73 -7.84
CA LEU A 527 -10.77 -14.29 -8.28
C LEU A 527 -10.71 -13.89 -9.76
N PRO A 528 -11.36 -14.60 -10.71
CA PRO A 528 -11.40 -14.15 -12.11
C PRO A 528 -12.11 -12.81 -12.29
N TYR A 529 -13.16 -12.53 -11.51
CA TYR A 529 -13.82 -11.22 -11.48
C TYR A 529 -12.88 -10.16 -10.93
N ILE A 530 -12.27 -10.41 -9.78
CA ILE A 530 -11.35 -9.47 -9.10
C ILE A 530 -10.18 -9.11 -10.03
N TYR A 531 -9.55 -10.10 -10.63
CA TYR A 531 -8.45 -9.91 -11.56
C TYR A 531 -8.88 -9.11 -12.80
N SER A 532 -10.02 -9.48 -13.39
CA SER A 532 -10.58 -8.78 -14.56
C SER A 532 -10.86 -7.30 -14.26
N GLU A 533 -11.56 -6.99 -13.18
CA GLU A 533 -11.87 -5.62 -12.80
C GLU A 533 -10.62 -4.82 -12.40
N TYR A 534 -9.66 -5.48 -11.75
CA TYR A 534 -8.37 -4.88 -11.43
C TYR A 534 -7.59 -4.47 -12.69
N VAL A 535 -7.43 -5.39 -13.65
CA VAL A 535 -6.70 -5.11 -14.91
C VAL A 535 -7.39 -4.00 -15.69
N LYS A 536 -8.72 -4.04 -15.81
CA LYS A 536 -9.49 -2.96 -16.46
C LYS A 536 -9.22 -1.61 -15.79
N ALA A 537 -9.30 -1.53 -14.45
CA ALA A 537 -9.05 -0.30 -13.72
C ALA A 537 -7.60 0.20 -13.90
N ALA A 538 -6.61 -0.71 -13.88
CA ALA A 538 -5.21 -0.37 -14.07
C ALA A 538 -4.92 0.21 -15.46
N VAL A 539 -5.46 -0.41 -16.52
CA VAL A 539 -5.24 -0.01 -17.91
C VAL A 539 -5.99 1.27 -18.27
N THR A 540 -7.20 1.46 -17.74
CA THR A 540 -8.05 2.62 -18.06
C THR A 540 -7.85 3.83 -17.14
N GLY A 541 -6.98 3.73 -16.12
CA GLY A 541 -6.80 4.78 -15.10
C GLY A 541 -7.99 4.90 -14.14
N GLY A 542 -8.83 3.88 -14.03
CA GLY A 542 -9.94 3.80 -13.09
C GLY A 542 -9.53 3.39 -11.67
N MET A 543 -10.52 3.24 -10.77
CA MET A 543 -10.32 2.73 -9.40
C MET A 543 -10.91 1.33 -9.29
N PHE A 544 -10.14 0.38 -8.75
CA PHE A 544 -10.64 -0.96 -8.44
C PHE A 544 -11.50 -0.96 -7.17
N ILE A 545 -11.06 -0.24 -6.13
CA ILE A 545 -11.82 0.01 -4.91
C ILE A 545 -12.15 1.49 -4.83
N ARG A 546 -13.44 1.82 -4.72
CA ARG A 546 -13.88 3.22 -4.61
C ARG A 546 -15.06 3.39 -3.66
N PRO A 547 -15.20 4.56 -3.01
CA PRO A 547 -16.35 4.83 -2.15
C PRO A 547 -17.64 4.89 -2.96
N VAL A 548 -18.78 4.57 -2.34
CA VAL A 548 -20.09 4.64 -3.03
C VAL A 548 -20.41 6.03 -3.58
N PHE A 549 -19.94 7.08 -2.93
CA PHE A 549 -20.17 8.46 -3.36
C PHE A 549 -19.38 8.87 -4.63
N PHE A 550 -18.38 8.11 -5.05
CA PHE A 550 -17.70 8.38 -6.32
C PHE A 550 -18.63 8.18 -7.53
N ASP A 551 -19.57 7.24 -7.43
CA ASP A 551 -20.57 7.01 -8.49
C ASP A 551 -21.89 7.76 -8.20
N PHE A 552 -22.09 8.26 -6.97
CA PHE A 552 -23.31 8.94 -6.50
C PHE A 552 -22.99 10.27 -5.81
N GLU A 553 -22.18 11.11 -6.43
CA GLU A 553 -21.63 12.36 -5.86
C GLU A 553 -22.66 13.46 -5.57
N ASN A 554 -23.89 13.34 -6.09
CA ASN A 554 -25.02 14.24 -5.86
C ASN A 554 -26.03 13.70 -4.83
N ASP A 555 -25.75 12.53 -4.23
CA ASP A 555 -26.57 11.93 -3.18
C ASP A 555 -25.91 12.23 -1.82
N GLU A 556 -26.48 13.17 -1.06
CA GLU A 556 -25.95 13.62 0.24
C GLU A 556 -25.77 12.45 1.22
N ARG A 557 -26.68 11.47 1.20
CA ARG A 557 -26.56 10.30 2.07
C ARG A 557 -25.41 9.40 1.64
N ALA A 558 -25.12 9.30 0.34
CA ALA A 558 -23.94 8.61 -0.16
C ALA A 558 -22.65 9.31 0.27
N LEU A 559 -22.58 10.65 0.15
CA LEU A 559 -21.42 11.46 0.55
C LEU A 559 -21.06 11.33 2.03
N GLU A 560 -22.02 11.03 2.89
CA GLU A 560 -21.80 10.77 4.32
C GLU A 560 -21.42 9.31 4.62
N THR A 561 -21.56 8.41 3.64
CA THR A 561 -21.25 6.98 3.79
C THR A 561 -19.76 6.72 3.56
N GLN A 562 -18.99 6.49 4.63
CA GLN A 562 -17.54 6.38 4.59
C GLN A 562 -17.00 4.96 4.86
N ASP A 563 -17.87 3.94 4.82
CA ASP A 563 -17.56 2.57 5.21
C ASP A 563 -18.22 1.52 4.30
N GLN A 564 -18.58 1.96 3.11
CA GLN A 564 -19.12 1.12 2.03
C GLN A 564 -18.34 1.38 0.74
N LEU A 565 -17.95 0.30 0.08
CA LEU A 565 -17.05 0.37 -1.06
C LEU A 565 -17.62 -0.37 -2.27
N PHE A 566 -17.42 0.19 -3.44
CA PHE A 566 -17.51 -0.57 -4.68
C PHE A 566 -16.19 -1.29 -4.95
N VAL A 567 -16.27 -2.54 -5.39
CA VAL A 567 -15.15 -3.39 -5.81
C VAL A 567 -15.39 -3.76 -7.27
N GLY A 568 -14.62 -3.17 -8.17
CA GLY A 568 -14.91 -3.16 -9.59
C GLY A 568 -16.27 -2.51 -9.89
N GLU A 569 -16.86 -2.87 -11.03
CA GLU A 569 -18.12 -2.29 -11.50
C GLU A 569 -19.37 -2.98 -10.93
N GLY A 570 -19.24 -4.21 -10.46
CA GLY A 570 -20.40 -5.06 -10.15
C GLY A 570 -20.71 -5.24 -8.66
N ILE A 571 -19.74 -5.10 -7.77
CA ILE A 571 -19.87 -5.44 -6.35
C ILE A 571 -19.88 -4.19 -5.47
N MET A 572 -20.78 -4.18 -4.45
CA MET A 572 -20.66 -3.32 -3.28
C MET A 572 -20.43 -4.19 -2.05
N ILE A 573 -19.54 -3.74 -1.15
CA ILE A 573 -19.32 -4.33 0.17
C ILE A 573 -19.61 -3.32 1.28
N ALA A 574 -20.10 -3.84 2.41
CA ALA A 574 -20.36 -3.09 3.63
C ALA A 574 -19.92 -3.94 4.84
N PRO A 575 -18.62 -4.03 5.12
CA PRO A 575 -18.07 -4.92 6.16
C PRO A 575 -18.60 -4.58 7.56
N VAL A 576 -18.75 -5.58 8.40
CA VAL A 576 -18.96 -5.40 9.85
C VAL A 576 -17.59 -5.31 10.51
N TYR A 577 -17.30 -4.17 11.10
CA TYR A 577 -16.00 -3.83 11.73
C TYR A 577 -16.14 -3.47 13.22
N LYS A 578 -17.22 -3.89 13.85
CA LYS A 578 -17.43 -3.73 15.31
C LYS A 578 -17.63 -5.08 15.96
N GLN A 579 -17.03 -5.22 17.14
CA GLN A 579 -17.14 -6.45 17.92
C GLN A 579 -18.61 -6.72 18.34
N ASN A 580 -18.98 -7.99 18.40
CA ASN A 580 -20.31 -8.48 18.81
C ASN A 580 -21.47 -8.05 17.90
N GLU A 581 -21.20 -7.45 16.75
CA GLU A 581 -22.23 -7.09 15.77
C GLU A 581 -22.51 -8.28 14.82
N ASN A 582 -23.80 -8.61 14.65
CA ASN A 582 -24.27 -9.64 13.71
C ASN A 582 -24.82 -9.04 12.41
N GLY A 583 -24.55 -7.78 12.15
CA GLY A 583 -24.98 -7.02 10.99
C GLY A 583 -24.89 -5.53 11.26
N ARG A 584 -25.30 -4.72 10.30
CA ARG A 584 -25.26 -3.26 10.42
C ARG A 584 -26.27 -2.58 9.51
N MET A 585 -26.49 -1.29 9.73
CA MET A 585 -27.17 -0.43 8.77
C MET A 585 -26.30 -0.22 7.52
N VAL A 586 -26.87 -0.39 6.35
CA VAL A 586 -26.24 -0.21 5.04
C VAL A 586 -27.11 0.70 4.19
N TYR A 587 -26.51 1.74 3.62
CA TYR A 587 -27.19 2.61 2.66
C TYR A 587 -27.03 2.08 1.23
N PHE A 588 -28.14 1.99 0.51
CA PHE A 588 -28.19 1.58 -0.89
C PHE A 588 -28.55 2.80 -1.75
N PRO A 589 -27.61 3.37 -2.53
CA PRO A 589 -27.90 4.51 -3.41
C PRO A 589 -28.76 4.11 -4.61
N GLU A 590 -28.83 2.82 -4.92
CA GLU A 590 -29.66 2.20 -5.95
C GLU A 590 -30.19 0.83 -5.49
N PRO A 591 -31.24 0.25 -6.11
CA PRO A 591 -31.65 -1.12 -5.81
C PRO A 591 -30.55 -2.12 -6.18
N MET A 592 -30.24 -3.07 -5.30
CA MET A 592 -29.20 -4.09 -5.49
C MET A 592 -29.70 -5.50 -5.19
N ILE A 593 -28.88 -6.49 -5.54
CA ILE A 593 -29.08 -7.88 -5.14
C ILE A 593 -28.12 -8.22 -4.03
N GLN A 594 -28.61 -8.43 -2.82
CA GLN A 594 -27.82 -9.02 -1.73
C GLN A 594 -27.49 -10.46 -2.11
N VAL A 595 -26.22 -10.83 -1.95
CA VAL A 595 -25.72 -12.19 -2.06
C VAL A 595 -25.18 -12.60 -0.70
N THR A 596 -25.67 -13.71 -0.17
CA THR A 596 -25.14 -14.32 1.05
C THR A 596 -24.46 -15.63 0.67
N TRP A 597 -23.15 -15.69 0.91
CA TRP A 597 -22.35 -16.90 0.71
C TRP A 597 -22.20 -17.65 2.03
N LYS A 598 -22.62 -18.91 2.05
CA LYS A 598 -22.52 -19.77 3.22
C LYS A 598 -22.38 -21.24 2.79
N ASN A 599 -21.38 -21.93 3.32
CA ASN A 599 -21.14 -23.36 3.07
C ASN A 599 -21.13 -23.73 1.57
N GLY A 600 -20.46 -22.91 0.74
CA GLY A 600 -20.36 -23.14 -0.71
C GLY A 600 -21.66 -22.84 -1.50
N LYS A 601 -22.64 -22.21 -0.88
CA LYS A 601 -23.92 -21.88 -1.51
C LYS A 601 -24.21 -20.39 -1.47
N THR A 602 -24.90 -19.90 -2.48
CA THR A 602 -25.39 -18.51 -2.58
C THR A 602 -26.90 -18.45 -2.33
N GLU A 603 -27.30 -17.53 -1.46
CA GLU A 603 -28.68 -17.08 -1.33
C GLU A 603 -28.77 -15.63 -1.82
N THR A 604 -29.84 -15.29 -2.54
CA THR A 604 -30.00 -13.93 -3.09
C THR A 604 -31.32 -13.30 -2.65
N LYS A 605 -31.25 -11.98 -2.36
CA LYS A 605 -32.41 -11.16 -1.97
C LYS A 605 -32.35 -9.81 -2.67
N LYS A 606 -33.47 -9.30 -3.15
CA LYS A 606 -33.55 -7.91 -3.66
C LYS A 606 -33.62 -6.93 -2.50
N ILE A 607 -32.80 -5.88 -2.59
CA ILE A 607 -32.80 -4.74 -1.67
C ILE A 607 -33.18 -3.48 -2.44
N SER A 608 -34.11 -2.69 -1.91
CA SER A 608 -34.47 -1.38 -2.49
C SER A 608 -33.46 -0.30 -2.14
N LYS A 609 -33.47 0.84 -2.83
CA LYS A 609 -32.76 2.06 -2.41
C LYS A 609 -33.17 2.47 -0.99
N GLY A 610 -32.24 3.03 -0.23
CA GLY A 610 -32.41 3.54 1.14
C GLY A 610 -31.60 2.79 2.17
N ASP A 611 -31.81 3.10 3.45
CA ASP A 611 -31.12 2.48 4.58
C ASP A 611 -31.82 1.16 4.98
N HIS A 612 -31.03 0.08 5.08
CA HIS A 612 -31.51 -1.25 5.49
C HIS A 612 -30.58 -1.88 6.52
N TYR A 613 -31.14 -2.55 7.53
CA TYR A 613 -30.32 -3.43 8.38
C TYR A 613 -30.02 -4.73 7.63
N ILE A 614 -28.73 -5.03 7.51
CA ILE A 614 -28.22 -6.23 6.85
C ILE A 614 -27.61 -7.16 7.89
N SER A 615 -28.20 -8.33 8.04
CA SER A 615 -27.62 -9.39 8.89
C SER A 615 -26.41 -10.03 8.19
N GLN A 616 -25.30 -10.12 8.92
CA GLN A 616 -24.04 -10.70 8.47
C GLN A 616 -23.44 -11.57 9.58
N PRO A 617 -23.95 -12.79 9.80
CA PRO A 617 -23.40 -13.69 10.82
C PRO A 617 -21.95 -14.09 10.46
N LEU A 618 -21.12 -14.38 11.49
CA LEU A 618 -19.69 -14.68 11.35
C LEU A 618 -19.38 -15.82 10.35
N ASN A 619 -20.28 -16.78 10.21
CA ASN A 619 -20.11 -17.94 9.33
C ASN A 619 -20.60 -17.72 7.88
N SER A 620 -20.80 -16.47 7.48
CA SER A 620 -21.22 -16.11 6.13
C SER A 620 -20.54 -14.84 5.64
N VAL A 621 -20.44 -14.68 4.33
CA VAL A 621 -20.02 -13.44 3.68
C VAL A 621 -21.21 -12.85 2.94
N VAL A 622 -21.44 -11.55 3.14
CA VAL A 622 -22.48 -10.81 2.45
C VAL A 622 -21.88 -9.70 1.59
N PHE A 623 -22.29 -9.66 0.34
CA PHE A 623 -21.96 -8.60 -0.61
C PHE A 623 -23.16 -8.30 -1.50
N PHE A 624 -23.09 -7.24 -2.30
CA PHE A 624 -24.23 -6.79 -3.09
C PHE A 624 -23.82 -6.63 -4.56
N VAL A 625 -24.67 -7.15 -5.45
CA VAL A 625 -24.49 -6.94 -6.90
C VAL A 625 -25.33 -5.73 -7.32
N ARG A 626 -24.67 -4.79 -7.99
CA ARG A 626 -25.24 -3.51 -8.42
C ARG A 626 -26.33 -3.69 -9.46
N LYS A 627 -27.23 -2.70 -9.55
CA LYS A 627 -28.31 -2.66 -10.52
C LYS A 627 -27.82 -2.87 -11.94
N GLY A 628 -28.42 -3.82 -12.65
CA GLY A 628 -28.10 -4.10 -14.06
C GLY A 628 -26.73 -4.76 -14.32
N LYS A 629 -25.92 -4.98 -13.28
CA LYS A 629 -24.61 -5.65 -13.40
C LYS A 629 -24.76 -7.17 -13.20
N ALA A 630 -23.76 -7.90 -13.71
CA ALA A 630 -23.56 -9.32 -13.46
C ALA A 630 -22.17 -9.55 -12.88
N VAL A 631 -22.06 -10.48 -11.95
CA VAL A 631 -20.80 -10.89 -11.33
C VAL A 631 -20.64 -12.39 -11.52
N PRO A 632 -19.61 -12.85 -12.23
CA PRO A 632 -19.35 -14.26 -12.41
C PRO A 632 -18.78 -14.88 -11.13
N LEU A 633 -19.26 -16.04 -10.78
CA LEU A 633 -18.78 -16.86 -9.69
C LEU A 633 -18.34 -18.22 -10.25
N PHE A 634 -17.07 -18.55 -10.11
CA PHE A 634 -16.47 -19.75 -10.63
C PHE A 634 -16.37 -20.88 -9.59
N GLU A 635 -16.01 -22.09 -10.01
CA GLU A 635 -15.70 -23.17 -9.08
C GLU A 635 -14.45 -22.81 -8.25
N PRO A 636 -14.45 -22.96 -6.90
CA PRO A 636 -13.28 -22.66 -6.08
C PRO A 636 -12.16 -23.68 -6.30
N VAL A 637 -10.92 -23.21 -6.18
CA VAL A 637 -9.70 -24.03 -6.32
C VAL A 637 -8.78 -23.80 -5.12
N MET A 638 -7.78 -24.66 -4.95
CA MET A 638 -6.80 -24.55 -3.86
C MET A 638 -5.72 -23.49 -4.11
N ASN A 639 -5.43 -23.21 -5.37
CA ASN A 639 -4.54 -22.14 -5.84
C ASN A 639 -4.81 -21.83 -7.31
N THR A 640 -4.23 -20.75 -7.81
CA THR A 640 -4.49 -20.26 -9.18
C THR A 640 -3.97 -21.18 -10.28
N SER A 641 -3.01 -22.08 -9.99
CA SER A 641 -2.51 -23.06 -10.99
C SER A 641 -3.58 -24.08 -11.39
N GLN A 642 -4.64 -24.24 -10.60
CA GLN A 642 -5.76 -25.15 -10.84
C GLN A 642 -6.95 -24.46 -11.52
N MET A 643 -6.91 -23.14 -11.71
CA MET A 643 -8.05 -22.38 -12.23
C MET A 643 -8.39 -22.79 -13.68
N LYS A 644 -9.68 -23.06 -13.88
CA LYS A 644 -10.29 -23.27 -15.20
C LYS A 644 -11.55 -22.40 -15.25
N ASN A 645 -11.54 -21.37 -16.08
CA ASN A 645 -12.64 -20.41 -16.18
C ASN A 645 -13.77 -20.91 -17.11
N ASP A 646 -14.05 -22.20 -17.13
CA ASP A 646 -15.05 -22.84 -18.01
C ASP A 646 -16.44 -22.98 -17.35
N LYS A 647 -16.49 -23.12 -16.03
CA LYS A 647 -17.73 -23.27 -15.28
C LYS A 647 -17.97 -22.09 -14.36
N TYR A 648 -19.07 -21.39 -14.57
CA TYR A 648 -19.44 -20.21 -13.79
C TYR A 648 -20.96 -20.06 -13.62
N THR A 649 -21.33 -19.26 -12.65
CA THR A 649 -22.71 -18.79 -12.45
C THR A 649 -22.70 -17.25 -12.44
N LEU A 650 -23.61 -16.61 -13.17
CA LEU A 650 -23.77 -15.16 -13.12
C LEU A 650 -24.73 -14.76 -12.00
N LEU A 651 -24.19 -14.00 -11.05
CA LEU A 651 -24.97 -13.37 -9.98
C LEU A 651 -25.48 -11.99 -10.43
N GLY A 652 -26.66 -11.58 -9.98
CA GLY A 652 -27.23 -10.27 -10.29
C GLY A 652 -28.31 -10.29 -11.35
N LYS A 653 -28.50 -9.16 -12.05
CA LYS A 653 -29.51 -8.97 -13.08
C LYS A 653 -28.95 -8.52 -14.44
N GLY A 654 -27.63 -8.39 -14.55
CA GLY A 654 -26.97 -8.20 -15.83
C GLY A 654 -27.12 -9.43 -16.73
N LYS A 655 -27.17 -9.20 -18.05
CA LYS A 655 -27.32 -10.28 -19.04
C LYS A 655 -26.02 -10.95 -19.37
N SER A 656 -24.89 -10.27 -19.14
CA SER A 656 -23.56 -10.71 -19.48
C SER A 656 -22.51 -10.03 -18.60
N TYR A 657 -21.31 -10.59 -18.60
CA TYR A 657 -20.11 -9.99 -17.99
C TYR A 657 -18.94 -10.15 -18.95
N ASP A 658 -18.19 -9.06 -19.17
CA ASP A 658 -17.00 -9.05 -19.98
C ASP A 658 -15.77 -9.36 -19.12
N LEU A 659 -15.33 -10.61 -19.17
CA LEU A 659 -14.19 -11.14 -18.42
C LEU A 659 -12.89 -10.85 -19.18
N TYR A 660 -11.94 -10.20 -18.52
CA TYR A 660 -10.55 -10.14 -18.99
C TYR A 660 -9.86 -11.47 -18.68
N GLU A 661 -9.19 -12.05 -19.68
CA GLU A 661 -8.42 -13.28 -19.54
C GLU A 661 -7.06 -13.17 -20.24
N ASP A 662 -6.02 -13.56 -19.52
CA ASP A 662 -4.68 -13.82 -20.03
C ASP A 662 -4.12 -15.09 -19.38
N ASP A 663 -2.84 -15.38 -19.56
CA ASP A 663 -2.18 -16.52 -18.92
C ASP A 663 -1.84 -16.31 -17.45
N GLY A 664 -2.09 -15.10 -16.91
CA GLY A 664 -1.86 -14.73 -15.53
C GLY A 664 -0.41 -14.37 -15.17
N PHE A 665 0.53 -14.43 -16.09
CA PHE A 665 1.95 -14.20 -15.79
C PHE A 665 2.75 -13.44 -16.86
N THR A 666 2.35 -13.43 -18.12
CA THR A 666 3.06 -12.71 -19.21
C THR A 666 3.08 -11.20 -18.97
N SER A 667 4.19 -10.55 -19.30
CA SER A 667 4.38 -9.09 -19.11
C SER A 667 3.55 -8.23 -20.07
N ASP A 668 3.12 -8.78 -21.22
CA ASP A 668 2.28 -8.09 -22.20
C ASP A 668 0.81 -8.03 -21.75
N ILE A 669 0.35 -6.85 -21.37
CA ILE A 669 -1.02 -6.61 -20.88
C ILE A 669 -1.72 -5.56 -21.74
N HIS A 670 -2.81 -5.96 -22.37
CA HIS A 670 -3.72 -5.10 -23.11
C HIS A 670 -5.15 -5.65 -23.03
N LEU A 671 -6.15 -4.81 -23.27
CA LEU A 671 -7.56 -5.26 -23.22
C LEU A 671 -8.04 -5.82 -24.55
N GLU A 672 -7.48 -5.36 -25.66
CA GLU A 672 -7.89 -5.79 -27.00
C GLU A 672 -7.61 -7.28 -27.23
N GLY A 673 -8.62 -8.02 -27.67
CA GLY A 673 -8.52 -9.46 -27.90
C GLY A 673 -8.44 -10.33 -26.64
N ARG A 674 -8.47 -9.73 -25.43
CA ARG A 674 -8.39 -10.43 -24.13
C ARG A 674 -9.73 -10.43 -23.36
N ILE A 675 -10.81 -9.99 -23.99
CA ILE A 675 -12.14 -9.92 -23.36
C ILE A 675 -13.01 -11.07 -23.88
N ARG A 676 -13.51 -11.90 -22.96
CA ARG A 676 -14.52 -12.91 -23.21
C ARG A 676 -15.85 -12.54 -22.57
N THR A 677 -16.93 -12.45 -23.34
CA THR A 677 -18.26 -12.18 -22.82
C THR A 677 -18.90 -13.46 -22.28
N LEU A 678 -19.12 -13.50 -20.97
CA LEU A 678 -19.87 -14.54 -20.27
C LEU A 678 -21.39 -14.20 -20.35
N LYS A 679 -22.25 -15.21 -20.64
CA LYS A 679 -23.70 -15.05 -20.79
C LYS A 679 -24.47 -16.02 -19.91
#